data_b0a2926ff0f842bb3f9dab22fdb1c4e6
#
_entry.id   b0a2926ff0f842bb3f9dab22fdb1c4e6
#
_cell.length_a   1.000
_cell.length_b   1.000
_cell.length_c   1.000
_cell.angle_alpha   90.00
_cell.angle_beta   90.00
_cell.angle_gamma   90.00
#
_symmetry.space_group_name_H-M   'P 1'
#
loop_
_entity.id
_entity.type
_entity.pdbx_description
1 polymer ?
#
loop_
_entity_poly.entity_id
_entity_poly.type
_entity_poly.pdbx_seq_one_letter_code
_entity_poly.pdbx_strand_id
1 'polypeptide(L)'
;VDRLAKLIPQKPGLDVTLEKAAEMEPDFAALAAQPEYKELMSYAKELEGITRNLGMHAGGVLIAPGKLTDFCPLYNADGRPENTVSQYDKKDVENVGLVKFDFLGLTTLTILGKAVEYIDRLHPGEHFELERIPVDDKETLKLFQTGNTGAVFQFESDGMREQLRQAKPDCLEDLVALNALYRPGPMDQIPHFIDRKFGREKVEYLDQRMEPILRETYGIMVYQEQVMLVARAIGGYSLGGADLLRRAMGKKNVEEMKRQRAVFIKGAAERNVSEETATEIFNLMEKFAGYGFNKSHAAAYSYVAWQTAYLKVHHTACFFAGNLCLVMDQGDKMRTLIDDARNCGVTFLPPDVNVSDWFFTVPDAKTIRIGLGAIKGLGQNIVEDIINERKMNGLYLDIFDLAARVPTVNRKILEQLVRAGAFDSISTDRGLYFENVSQALQAAQTVAASVGQGSLFADENGEAERIVSWKKAIPWGERKKLLQEIEAFGFCLTGDLFAQYKKETEHFATPYKKLADSRQNFTIAGLVTDMRVLMGQRGKIGILTISNGKESQDVFIYAEALDRYKKLLKTDEVLVFTGRCRARRDENGVTGKLSFTASEVQTMEEMRARKGAVLNITLSATKDLKDVAKVLSTDKTGSEEGVACRIDVLTQGCSGEIRPEFYVRPTDDLIQMLKAQNGVIGARYAY
;
A
#
# COMPACT_ATOMS: atom_id res chain seq x y z
N VAL A 1 -22.75 4.53 22.00
CA VAL A 1 -22.87 5.23 20.71
C VAL A 1 -22.40 4.31 19.57
N ASP A 2 -21.15 3.78 19.61
CA ASP A 2 -20.58 2.95 18.53
C ASP A 2 -21.41 1.69 18.21
N ARG A 3 -22.04 1.09 19.24
CA ARG A 3 -22.91 -0.08 19.04
C ARG A 3 -24.18 0.30 18.26
N LEU A 4 -24.80 1.43 18.58
CA LEU A 4 -25.96 1.96 17.83
C LEU A 4 -25.58 2.27 16.38
N ALA A 5 -24.44 2.98 16.16
CA ALA A 5 -24.01 3.36 14.83
C ALA A 5 -23.69 2.15 13.93
N LYS A 6 -23.19 1.05 14.51
CA LYS A 6 -22.89 -0.19 13.76
C LYS A 6 -24.13 -0.99 13.37
N LEU A 7 -25.24 -0.79 14.07
CA LEU A 7 -26.50 -1.45 13.75
C LEU A 7 -27.30 -0.71 12.65
N ILE A 8 -26.91 0.51 12.29
CA ILE A 8 -27.55 1.21 11.17
C ILE A 8 -27.12 0.56 9.87
N PRO A 9 -28.07 0.04 9.05
CA PRO A 9 -27.73 -0.63 7.80
C PRO A 9 -27.03 0.33 6.83
N GLN A 10 -25.79 0.02 6.47
CA GLN A 10 -25.04 0.77 5.46
C GLN A 10 -25.20 0.06 4.13
N LYS A 11 -26.28 0.32 3.39
CA LYS A 11 -26.46 -0.17 2.03
C LYS A 11 -26.11 0.96 1.05
N PRO A 12 -25.06 0.82 0.22
CA PRO A 12 -24.71 1.81 -0.78
C PRO A 12 -25.90 2.14 -1.69
N GLY A 13 -26.21 3.43 -1.84
CA GLY A 13 -27.33 3.90 -2.66
C GLY A 13 -28.70 3.90 -1.98
N LEU A 14 -28.79 3.54 -0.69
CA LEU A 14 -29.99 3.67 0.11
C LEU A 14 -29.74 4.72 1.20
N ASP A 15 -30.46 5.85 1.15
CA ASP A 15 -30.49 6.80 2.25
C ASP A 15 -31.36 6.20 3.37
N VAL A 16 -30.69 5.57 4.34
CA VAL A 16 -31.34 4.96 5.49
C VAL A 16 -31.45 6.02 6.58
N THR A 17 -32.67 6.54 6.81
CA THR A 17 -32.96 7.39 7.96
C THR A 17 -32.97 6.56 9.24
N LEU A 18 -32.84 7.20 10.42
CA LEU A 18 -32.90 6.52 11.72
C LEU A 18 -34.25 5.80 11.91
N GLU A 19 -35.34 6.32 11.33
CA GLU A 19 -36.65 5.67 11.35
C GLU A 19 -36.63 4.39 10.49
N LYS A 20 -36.15 4.47 9.26
CA LYS A 20 -35.97 3.28 8.39
C LYS A 20 -35.02 2.26 8.99
N ALA A 21 -33.94 2.72 9.64
CA ALA A 21 -33.04 1.83 10.36
C ALA A 21 -33.75 1.04 11.46
N ALA A 22 -34.63 1.70 12.20
CA ALA A 22 -35.45 1.04 13.24
C ALA A 22 -36.47 0.04 12.66
N GLU A 23 -36.98 0.29 11.45
CA GLU A 23 -37.87 -0.64 10.76
C GLU A 23 -37.14 -1.86 10.21
N MET A 24 -35.89 -1.67 9.74
CA MET A 24 -35.10 -2.69 9.07
C MET A 24 -34.31 -3.60 10.04
N GLU A 25 -33.91 -3.05 11.20
CA GLU A 25 -33.05 -3.73 12.18
C GLU A 25 -33.70 -3.73 13.58
N PRO A 26 -34.37 -4.82 13.99
CA PRO A 26 -35.01 -4.92 15.30
C PRO A 26 -34.06 -4.67 16.47
N ASP A 27 -32.81 -5.06 16.38
CA ASP A 27 -31.79 -4.85 17.41
C ASP A 27 -31.44 -3.36 17.56
N PHE A 28 -31.40 -2.59 16.46
CA PHE A 28 -31.26 -1.15 16.51
C PHE A 28 -32.48 -0.50 17.22
N ALA A 29 -33.68 -0.90 16.82
CA ALA A 29 -34.91 -0.39 17.41
C ALA A 29 -34.98 -0.65 18.94
N ALA A 30 -34.68 -1.87 19.37
CA ALA A 30 -34.65 -2.28 20.77
C ALA A 30 -33.62 -1.50 21.59
N LEU A 31 -32.41 -1.30 21.00
CA LEU A 31 -31.36 -0.54 21.69
C LEU A 31 -31.66 0.95 21.75
N ALA A 32 -32.15 1.54 20.66
CA ALA A 32 -32.51 2.97 20.56
C ALA A 32 -33.66 3.35 21.49
N ALA A 33 -34.57 2.42 21.82
CA ALA A 33 -35.68 2.62 22.72
C ALA A 33 -35.29 2.63 24.21
N GLN A 34 -34.08 2.25 24.57
CA GLN A 34 -33.63 2.23 25.98
C GLN A 34 -33.54 3.65 26.53
N PRO A 35 -33.93 3.86 27.81
CA PRO A 35 -33.97 5.20 28.44
C PRO A 35 -32.64 5.97 28.37
N GLU A 36 -31.53 5.25 28.47
CA GLU A 36 -30.17 5.82 28.42
C GLU A 36 -29.79 6.41 27.06
N TYR A 37 -30.45 6.00 25.97
CA TYR A 37 -30.17 6.50 24.61
C TYR A 37 -31.26 7.50 24.13
N LYS A 38 -32.29 7.76 24.90
CA LYS A 38 -33.42 8.62 24.49
C LYS A 38 -32.96 10.03 24.08
N GLU A 39 -32.11 10.65 24.89
CA GLU A 39 -31.58 11.99 24.62
C GLU A 39 -30.69 12.00 23.40
N LEU A 40 -29.78 11.00 23.27
CA LEU A 40 -28.94 10.84 22.11
C LEU A 40 -29.76 10.68 20.83
N MET A 41 -30.79 9.85 20.85
CA MET A 41 -31.66 9.63 19.69
C MET A 41 -32.47 10.87 19.31
N SER A 42 -32.88 11.68 20.29
CA SER A 42 -33.53 12.96 20.02
C SER A 42 -32.62 13.90 19.25
N TYR A 43 -31.39 14.13 19.72
CA TYR A 43 -30.41 14.96 18.99
C TYR A 43 -30.04 14.39 17.65
N ALA A 44 -29.86 13.07 17.55
CA ALA A 44 -29.53 12.43 16.29
C ALA A 44 -30.62 12.64 15.22
N LYS A 45 -31.92 12.58 15.61
CA LYS A 45 -33.03 12.86 14.70
C LYS A 45 -33.11 14.33 14.29
N GLU A 46 -32.79 15.26 15.19
CA GLU A 46 -32.75 16.69 14.87
C GLU A 46 -31.58 17.04 13.90
N LEU A 47 -30.47 16.32 14.00
CA LEU A 47 -29.30 16.50 13.15
C LEU A 47 -29.40 15.73 11.83
N GLU A 48 -30.33 14.78 11.72
CA GLU A 48 -30.49 13.98 10.51
C GLU A 48 -30.90 14.85 9.31
N GLY A 49 -30.22 14.68 8.20
CA GLY A 49 -30.47 15.45 6.98
C GLY A 49 -29.81 16.84 6.93
N ILE A 50 -29.18 17.30 8.02
CA ILE A 50 -28.45 18.57 8.02
C ILE A 50 -27.15 18.42 7.21
N THR A 51 -26.92 19.33 6.26
CA THR A 51 -25.69 19.38 5.48
C THR A 51 -24.49 19.72 6.38
N ARG A 52 -23.57 18.78 6.53
CA ARG A 52 -22.39 18.94 7.39
C ARG A 52 -21.25 19.66 6.71
N ASN A 53 -20.98 19.34 5.46
CA ASN A 53 -19.84 19.85 4.70
C ASN A 53 -20.23 20.17 3.26
N LEU A 54 -19.57 21.16 2.67
CA LEU A 54 -19.56 21.38 1.25
C LEU A 54 -18.36 20.63 0.64
N GLY A 55 -18.65 19.72 -0.30
CA GLY A 55 -17.65 18.99 -1.06
C GLY A 55 -17.40 19.65 -2.42
N MET A 56 -16.15 19.86 -2.77
CA MET A 56 -15.77 20.28 -4.12
C MET A 56 -15.63 19.05 -5.01
N HIS A 57 -16.19 19.10 -6.22
CA HIS A 57 -16.01 18.04 -7.21
C HIS A 57 -14.54 18.01 -7.67
N ALA A 58 -13.95 16.82 -7.76
CA ALA A 58 -12.52 16.65 -8.05
C ALA A 58 -12.06 17.20 -9.41
N GLY A 59 -12.96 17.25 -10.40
CA GLY A 59 -12.61 17.69 -11.76
C GLY A 59 -13.79 18.34 -12.50
N GLY A 60 -14.91 18.62 -11.83
CA GLY A 60 -16.08 19.28 -12.44
C GLY A 60 -15.86 20.79 -12.55
N VAL A 61 -16.02 21.32 -13.75
CA VAL A 61 -15.94 22.76 -14.04
C VAL A 61 -17.28 23.24 -14.59
N LEU A 62 -17.80 24.32 -14.02
CA LEU A 62 -19.00 24.98 -14.52
C LEU A 62 -18.63 26.05 -15.52
N ILE A 63 -19.32 26.07 -16.66
CA ILE A 63 -19.16 27.09 -17.68
C ILE A 63 -20.48 27.85 -17.82
N ALA A 64 -20.39 29.18 -17.73
CA ALA A 64 -21.50 30.11 -17.92
C ALA A 64 -21.26 31.05 -19.13
N PRO A 65 -22.29 31.54 -19.82
CA PRO A 65 -22.14 32.51 -20.88
C PRO A 65 -21.80 33.93 -20.38
N GLY A 66 -21.77 34.12 -19.06
CA GLY A 66 -21.44 35.35 -18.36
C GLY A 66 -20.82 35.10 -17.01
N LYS A 67 -21.07 35.96 -16.03
CA LYS A 67 -20.58 35.75 -14.68
C LYS A 67 -21.36 34.61 -14.00
N LEU A 68 -20.64 33.69 -13.35
CA LEU A 68 -21.28 32.57 -12.62
C LEU A 68 -22.28 33.05 -11.56
N THR A 69 -22.02 34.22 -10.94
CA THR A 69 -22.90 34.84 -9.93
C THR A 69 -24.25 35.30 -10.50
N ASP A 70 -24.42 35.39 -11.82
CA ASP A 70 -25.70 35.70 -12.45
C ASP A 70 -26.62 34.45 -12.50
N PHE A 71 -26.06 33.25 -12.30
CA PHE A 71 -26.73 31.95 -12.39
C PHE A 71 -26.82 31.22 -11.06
N CYS A 72 -25.80 31.31 -10.20
CA CYS A 72 -25.79 30.61 -8.91
C CYS A 72 -24.95 31.38 -7.88
N PRO A 73 -25.28 31.24 -6.57
CA PRO A 73 -24.44 31.72 -5.51
C PRO A 73 -23.16 30.88 -5.42
N LEU A 74 -22.05 31.55 -5.10
CA LEU A 74 -20.74 30.93 -4.98
C LEU A 74 -20.33 30.84 -3.50
N TYR A 75 -19.50 29.86 -3.19
CA TYR A 75 -18.90 29.64 -1.89
C TYR A 75 -17.40 29.44 -2.00
N ASN A 76 -16.67 30.05 -1.09
CA ASN A 76 -15.23 29.91 -0.98
C ASN A 76 -14.86 29.84 0.50
N ALA A 77 -14.33 28.70 0.95
CA ALA A 77 -14.03 28.45 2.35
C ALA A 77 -12.75 29.13 2.84
N ASP A 78 -11.76 29.32 1.98
CA ASP A 78 -10.40 29.73 2.34
C ASP A 78 -9.90 30.99 1.63
N GLY A 79 -10.76 31.62 0.82
CA GLY A 79 -10.45 32.84 0.07
C GLY A 79 -9.57 32.63 -1.16
N ARG A 80 -9.20 31.40 -1.49
CA ARG A 80 -8.42 31.09 -2.71
C ARG A 80 -9.33 30.96 -3.91
N PRO A 81 -9.09 31.70 -5.00
CA PRO A 81 -9.96 31.67 -6.19
C PRO A 81 -10.18 30.26 -6.75
N GLU A 82 -9.16 29.41 -6.73
CA GLU A 82 -9.18 28.03 -7.22
C GLU A 82 -10.11 27.11 -6.42
N ASN A 83 -10.45 27.47 -5.18
CA ASN A 83 -11.32 26.70 -4.30
C ASN A 83 -12.76 27.24 -4.28
N THR A 84 -13.14 28.04 -5.26
CA THR A 84 -14.50 28.56 -5.39
C THR A 84 -15.43 27.50 -6.00
N VAL A 85 -16.55 27.22 -5.33
CA VAL A 85 -17.57 26.27 -5.77
C VAL A 85 -18.96 26.89 -5.84
N SER A 86 -19.87 26.30 -6.63
CA SER A 86 -21.27 26.66 -6.60
C SER A 86 -21.92 26.17 -5.30
N GLN A 87 -22.89 26.91 -4.77
CA GLN A 87 -23.71 26.44 -3.66
C GLN A 87 -24.84 25.51 -4.11
N TYR A 88 -25.12 25.44 -5.41
CA TYR A 88 -26.04 24.49 -5.99
C TYR A 88 -25.39 23.11 -6.19
N ASP A 89 -26.16 22.06 -6.00
CA ASP A 89 -25.74 20.71 -6.27
C ASP A 89 -25.63 20.43 -7.77
N LYS A 90 -25.13 19.22 -8.11
CA LYS A 90 -24.92 18.83 -9.52
C LYS A 90 -26.18 18.83 -10.40
N LYS A 91 -27.39 18.70 -9.82
CA LYS A 91 -28.67 18.73 -10.55
C LYS A 91 -29.17 20.15 -10.69
N ASP A 92 -29.06 20.94 -9.64
CA ASP A 92 -29.54 22.30 -9.62
C ASP A 92 -28.73 23.22 -10.55
N VAL A 93 -27.40 22.98 -10.68
CA VAL A 93 -26.60 23.73 -11.66
C VAL A 93 -27.05 23.47 -13.10
N GLU A 94 -27.49 22.24 -13.43
CA GLU A 94 -28.05 21.91 -14.75
C GLU A 94 -29.44 22.55 -14.93
N ASN A 95 -30.27 22.59 -13.89
CA ASN A 95 -31.60 23.16 -13.92
C ASN A 95 -31.58 24.69 -14.18
N VAL A 96 -30.57 25.40 -13.69
CA VAL A 96 -30.41 26.85 -13.95
C VAL A 96 -29.69 27.12 -15.28
N GLY A 97 -29.42 26.10 -16.10
CA GLY A 97 -28.86 26.23 -17.44
C GLY A 97 -27.35 26.33 -17.51
N LEU A 98 -26.63 26.03 -16.44
CA LEU A 98 -25.17 25.93 -16.47
C LEU A 98 -24.72 24.60 -17.07
N VAL A 99 -23.60 24.64 -17.80
CA VAL A 99 -22.97 23.44 -18.35
C VAL A 99 -21.85 23.00 -17.44
N LYS A 100 -21.92 21.73 -17.02
CA LYS A 100 -20.87 21.08 -16.22
C LYS A 100 -19.99 20.20 -17.10
N PHE A 101 -18.69 20.46 -17.08
CA PHE A 101 -17.68 19.63 -17.71
C PHE A 101 -16.88 18.88 -16.63
N ASP A 102 -16.72 17.58 -16.79
CA ASP A 102 -15.95 16.73 -15.90
C ASP A 102 -14.59 16.45 -16.54
N PHE A 103 -13.54 17.11 -16.02
CA PHE A 103 -12.15 16.89 -16.40
C PHE A 103 -11.49 15.92 -15.42
N LEU A 104 -11.79 14.64 -15.58
CA LEU A 104 -11.22 13.59 -14.75
C LEU A 104 -10.08 12.90 -15.49
N GLY A 105 -8.88 13.01 -14.95
CA GLY A 105 -7.71 12.27 -15.41
C GLY A 105 -7.64 10.86 -14.81
N LEU A 106 -6.93 9.97 -15.49
CA LEU A 106 -6.65 8.63 -15.02
C LEU A 106 -5.13 8.47 -14.82
N THR A 107 -4.70 8.47 -13.56
CA THR A 107 -3.28 8.32 -13.18
C THR A 107 -2.64 7.08 -13.81
N THR A 108 -3.42 6.01 -13.98
CA THR A 108 -2.97 4.77 -14.62
C THR A 108 -2.43 4.99 -16.04
N LEU A 109 -2.99 5.93 -16.82
CA LEU A 109 -2.48 6.23 -18.15
C LEU A 109 -1.07 6.87 -18.09
N THR A 110 -0.81 7.67 -17.06
CA THR A 110 0.53 8.21 -16.81
C THR A 110 1.51 7.08 -16.39
N ILE A 111 1.05 6.11 -15.59
CA ILE A 111 1.84 4.92 -15.23
C ILE A 111 2.22 4.13 -16.50
N LEU A 112 1.24 3.86 -17.37
CA LEU A 112 1.46 3.16 -18.64
C LEU A 112 2.47 3.91 -19.52
N GLY A 113 2.29 5.24 -19.68
CA GLY A 113 3.22 6.08 -20.44
C GLY A 113 4.65 6.03 -19.87
N LYS A 114 4.79 6.13 -18.54
CA LYS A 114 6.11 6.00 -17.88
C LYS A 114 6.73 4.62 -18.07
N ALA A 115 5.93 3.56 -17.99
CA ALA A 115 6.42 2.21 -18.23
C ALA A 115 6.93 2.03 -19.68
N VAL A 116 6.22 2.58 -20.66
CA VAL A 116 6.66 2.60 -22.08
C VAL A 116 7.97 3.37 -22.22
N GLU A 117 8.11 4.57 -21.62
CA GLU A 117 9.37 5.32 -21.63
C GLU A 117 10.54 4.48 -21.09
N TYR A 118 10.34 3.67 -20.05
CA TYR A 118 11.38 2.79 -19.52
C TYR A 118 11.69 1.62 -20.45
N ILE A 119 10.66 1.03 -21.09
CA ILE A 119 10.84 -0.05 -22.06
C ILE A 119 11.66 0.45 -23.26
N ASP A 120 11.29 1.60 -23.83
CA ASP A 120 11.99 2.20 -24.95
C ASP A 120 13.46 2.56 -24.62
N ARG A 121 13.74 2.95 -23.36
CA ARG A 121 15.12 3.18 -22.90
C ARG A 121 15.93 1.89 -22.75
N LEU A 122 15.29 0.78 -22.38
CA LEU A 122 15.94 -0.52 -22.27
C LEU A 122 16.21 -1.15 -23.65
N HIS A 123 15.39 -0.81 -24.65
CA HIS A 123 15.46 -1.35 -26.01
C HIS A 123 15.60 -0.21 -27.05
N PRO A 124 16.74 0.49 -27.08
CA PRO A 124 16.94 1.60 -28.03
C PRO A 124 16.77 1.16 -29.47
N GLY A 125 15.87 1.83 -30.20
CA GLY A 125 15.57 1.50 -31.60
C GLY A 125 14.34 0.60 -31.79
N GLU A 126 13.76 0.06 -30.72
CA GLU A 126 12.48 -0.62 -30.73
C GLU A 126 11.46 0.27 -30.04
N HIS A 127 10.38 0.63 -30.73
CA HIS A 127 9.29 1.39 -30.10
C HIS A 127 8.19 0.46 -29.64
N PHE A 128 7.91 0.48 -28.33
CA PHE A 128 6.87 -0.36 -27.74
C PHE A 128 5.48 0.29 -27.88
N GLU A 129 4.57 -0.38 -28.58
CA GLU A 129 3.20 0.09 -28.81
C GLU A 129 2.21 -0.66 -27.90
N LEU A 130 1.65 0.04 -26.91
CA LEU A 130 0.64 -0.50 -25.98
C LEU A 130 -0.61 -1.02 -26.68
N GLU A 131 -0.97 -0.44 -27.82
CA GLU A 131 -2.16 -0.77 -28.60
C GLU A 131 -2.03 -2.12 -29.34
N ARG A 132 -0.79 -2.61 -29.49
CA ARG A 132 -0.50 -3.88 -30.16
C ARG A 132 -0.37 -5.09 -29.25
N ILE A 133 -0.62 -4.90 -27.95
CA ILE A 133 -0.57 -6.00 -26.96
C ILE A 133 -1.66 -7.03 -27.30
N PRO A 134 -1.31 -8.34 -27.41
CA PRO A 134 -2.29 -9.38 -27.64
C PRO A 134 -3.23 -9.50 -26.44
N VAL A 135 -4.54 -9.62 -26.70
CA VAL A 135 -5.58 -9.72 -25.66
C VAL A 135 -5.85 -11.17 -25.20
N ASP A 136 -5.09 -12.13 -25.73
CA ASP A 136 -5.16 -13.56 -25.45
C ASP A 136 -3.86 -14.13 -24.87
N ASP A 137 -2.98 -13.24 -24.34
CA ASP A 137 -1.72 -13.65 -23.72
C ASP A 137 -1.95 -14.52 -22.49
N LYS A 138 -1.45 -15.75 -22.54
CA LYS A 138 -1.69 -16.79 -21.52
C LYS A 138 -1.05 -16.46 -20.16
N GLU A 139 0.11 -15.83 -20.15
CA GLU A 139 0.78 -15.47 -18.90
C GLU A 139 0.03 -14.33 -18.20
N THR A 140 -0.48 -13.38 -18.97
CA THR A 140 -1.35 -12.30 -18.45
C THR A 140 -2.66 -12.87 -17.89
N LEU A 141 -3.31 -13.80 -18.59
CA LEU A 141 -4.49 -14.50 -18.07
C LEU A 141 -4.18 -15.24 -16.77
N LYS A 142 -3.03 -15.91 -16.70
CA LYS A 142 -2.59 -16.63 -15.51
C LYS A 142 -2.38 -15.70 -14.30
N LEU A 143 -1.88 -14.48 -14.52
CA LEU A 143 -1.78 -13.46 -13.47
C LEU A 143 -3.15 -13.18 -12.86
N PHE A 144 -4.19 -12.96 -13.69
CA PHE A 144 -5.56 -12.77 -13.21
C PHE A 144 -6.09 -14.01 -12.47
N GLN A 145 -5.90 -15.21 -13.02
CA GLN A 145 -6.36 -16.47 -12.43
C GLN A 145 -5.76 -16.74 -11.04
N THR A 146 -4.52 -16.31 -10.80
CA THR A 146 -3.86 -16.44 -9.50
C THR A 146 -4.25 -15.35 -8.50
N GLY A 147 -4.88 -14.28 -8.97
CA GLY A 147 -5.20 -13.09 -8.17
C GLY A 147 -3.97 -12.31 -7.72
N ASN A 148 -2.80 -12.47 -8.37
CA ASN A 148 -1.59 -11.71 -8.08
C ASN A 148 -1.63 -10.31 -8.74
N THR A 149 -2.79 -9.67 -8.66
CA THR A 149 -3.14 -8.44 -9.36
C THR A 149 -2.89 -7.17 -8.52
N GLY A 150 -1.93 -7.18 -7.61
CA GLY A 150 -1.45 -5.96 -6.97
C GLY A 150 -1.01 -4.94 -8.02
N ALA A 151 -1.37 -3.68 -7.84
CA ALA A 151 -1.14 -2.58 -8.78
C ALA A 151 -1.76 -2.75 -10.19
N VAL A 152 -2.53 -3.80 -10.45
CA VAL A 152 -3.30 -3.97 -11.70
C VAL A 152 -4.59 -3.16 -11.60
N PHE A 153 -4.75 -2.19 -12.50
CA PHE A 153 -5.88 -1.28 -12.51
C PHE A 153 -7.24 -1.97 -12.36
N GLN A 154 -8.10 -1.50 -11.45
CA GLN A 154 -9.42 -2.02 -11.10
C GLN A 154 -9.47 -3.42 -10.46
N PHE A 155 -8.39 -4.20 -10.51
CA PHE A 155 -8.38 -5.60 -10.05
C PHE A 155 -7.49 -5.83 -8.81
N GLU A 156 -7.11 -4.77 -8.09
CA GLU A 156 -6.15 -4.81 -6.99
C GLU A 156 -6.75 -5.08 -5.60
N SER A 157 -8.07 -4.86 -5.40
CA SER A 157 -8.70 -5.05 -4.08
C SER A 157 -8.74 -6.53 -3.68
N ASP A 158 -8.62 -6.83 -2.38
CA ASP A 158 -8.63 -8.20 -1.86
C ASP A 158 -9.88 -8.97 -2.27
N GLY A 159 -11.05 -8.34 -2.23
CA GLY A 159 -12.29 -8.96 -2.65
C GLY A 159 -12.31 -9.28 -4.15
N MET A 160 -11.83 -8.39 -5.01
CA MET A 160 -11.72 -8.65 -6.44
C MET A 160 -10.70 -9.77 -6.73
N ARG A 161 -9.55 -9.77 -6.05
CA ARG A 161 -8.53 -10.83 -6.17
C ARG A 161 -9.09 -12.21 -5.81
N GLU A 162 -9.97 -12.27 -4.80
CA GLU A 162 -10.66 -13.52 -4.44
C GLU A 162 -11.65 -13.95 -5.52
N GLN A 163 -12.42 -13.02 -6.10
CA GLN A 163 -13.32 -13.33 -7.23
C GLN A 163 -12.55 -13.85 -8.45
N LEU A 164 -11.39 -13.25 -8.75
CA LEU A 164 -10.51 -13.71 -9.83
C LEU A 164 -10.02 -15.15 -9.63
N ARG A 165 -9.63 -15.53 -8.43
CA ARG A 165 -9.20 -16.91 -8.11
C ARG A 165 -10.31 -17.91 -8.30
N GLN A 166 -11.54 -17.52 -8.02
CA GLN A 166 -12.71 -18.38 -8.18
C GLN A 166 -13.19 -18.44 -9.64
N ALA A 167 -13.24 -17.28 -10.31
CA ALA A 167 -13.72 -17.18 -11.69
C ALA A 167 -12.73 -17.71 -12.72
N LYS A 168 -11.43 -17.68 -12.42
CA LYS A 168 -10.34 -18.10 -13.32
C LYS A 168 -10.56 -17.62 -14.75
N PRO A 169 -10.56 -16.30 -14.99
CA PRO A 169 -10.86 -15.75 -16.30
C PRO A 169 -9.92 -16.33 -17.37
N ASP A 170 -10.45 -16.69 -18.51
CA ASP A 170 -9.74 -17.30 -19.64
C ASP A 170 -9.84 -16.48 -20.94
N CYS A 171 -10.57 -15.36 -20.88
CA CYS A 171 -10.68 -14.37 -21.93
C CYS A 171 -10.89 -12.96 -21.36
N LEU A 172 -10.73 -11.93 -22.22
CA LEU A 172 -10.93 -10.53 -21.83
C LEU A 172 -12.40 -10.27 -21.43
N GLU A 173 -13.36 -10.92 -22.08
CA GLU A 173 -14.79 -10.77 -21.83
C GLU A 173 -15.16 -11.11 -20.38
N ASP A 174 -14.52 -12.12 -19.79
CA ASP A 174 -14.71 -12.46 -18.37
C ASP A 174 -14.27 -11.31 -17.46
N LEU A 175 -13.15 -10.65 -17.79
CA LEU A 175 -12.68 -9.49 -17.02
C LEU A 175 -13.66 -8.32 -17.17
N VAL A 176 -14.21 -8.09 -18.37
CA VAL A 176 -15.23 -7.07 -18.62
C VAL A 176 -16.48 -7.35 -17.79
N ALA A 177 -16.92 -8.59 -17.72
CA ALA A 177 -18.09 -8.99 -16.93
C ALA A 177 -17.84 -8.83 -15.41
N LEU A 178 -16.70 -9.29 -14.92
CA LEU A 178 -16.33 -9.14 -13.50
C LEU A 178 -16.21 -7.67 -13.10
N ASN A 179 -15.60 -6.82 -13.94
CA ASN A 179 -15.51 -5.38 -13.71
C ASN A 179 -16.90 -4.72 -13.61
N ALA A 180 -17.83 -5.16 -14.44
CA ALA A 180 -19.22 -4.68 -14.43
C ALA A 180 -20.02 -5.20 -13.21
N LEU A 181 -19.78 -6.43 -12.77
CA LEU A 181 -20.50 -7.10 -11.68
C LEU A 181 -19.97 -6.73 -10.29
N TYR A 182 -18.66 -6.47 -10.15
CA TYR A 182 -18.05 -6.23 -8.83
C TYR A 182 -18.38 -4.84 -8.29
N ARG A 183 -19.64 -4.64 -7.93
CA ARG A 183 -20.23 -3.44 -7.36
C ARG A 183 -21.37 -3.79 -6.41
N PRO A 184 -21.67 -2.97 -5.40
CA PRO A 184 -22.85 -3.17 -4.58
C PRO A 184 -24.12 -3.31 -5.43
N GLY A 185 -24.89 -4.37 -5.22
CA GLY A 185 -26.07 -4.74 -5.96
C GLY A 185 -25.82 -5.92 -6.94
N PRO A 186 -25.14 -5.73 -8.07
CA PRO A 186 -24.94 -6.83 -9.03
C PRO A 186 -23.90 -7.86 -8.57
N MET A 187 -23.11 -7.59 -7.54
CA MET A 187 -22.13 -8.52 -6.95
C MET A 187 -22.72 -9.86 -6.55
N ASP A 188 -23.98 -9.91 -6.16
CA ASP A 188 -24.69 -11.15 -5.80
C ASP A 188 -24.83 -12.11 -6.99
N GLN A 189 -24.61 -11.64 -8.22
CA GLN A 189 -24.64 -12.47 -9.43
C GLN A 189 -23.30 -13.15 -9.75
N ILE A 190 -22.21 -12.74 -9.09
CA ILE A 190 -20.88 -13.29 -9.37
C ILE A 190 -20.82 -14.80 -9.10
N PRO A 191 -21.38 -15.36 -8.01
CA PRO A 191 -21.42 -16.81 -7.81
C PRO A 191 -22.14 -17.54 -8.95
N HIS A 192 -23.29 -17.05 -9.42
CA HIS A 192 -24.03 -17.62 -10.55
C HIS A 192 -23.22 -17.53 -11.85
N PHE A 193 -22.55 -16.40 -12.10
CA PHE A 193 -21.65 -16.23 -13.25
C PHE A 193 -20.55 -17.30 -13.25
N ILE A 194 -19.91 -17.52 -12.10
CA ILE A 194 -18.85 -18.50 -11.93
C ILE A 194 -19.40 -19.92 -12.10
N ASP A 195 -20.52 -20.25 -11.46
CA ASP A 195 -21.09 -21.60 -11.51
C ASP A 195 -21.58 -21.99 -12.93
N ARG A 196 -22.15 -21.03 -13.66
CA ARG A 196 -22.54 -21.22 -15.06
C ARG A 196 -21.33 -21.33 -15.98
N LYS A 197 -20.31 -20.53 -15.79
CA LYS A 197 -19.04 -20.63 -16.53
C LYS A 197 -18.45 -22.04 -16.44
N PHE A 198 -18.45 -22.63 -15.26
CA PHE A 198 -17.90 -23.98 -15.03
C PHE A 198 -18.92 -25.13 -15.20
N GLY A 199 -20.13 -24.84 -15.68
CA GLY A 199 -21.16 -25.84 -15.90
C GLY A 199 -21.74 -26.46 -14.63
N ARG A 200 -21.52 -25.84 -13.44
CA ARG A 200 -22.12 -26.27 -12.17
C ARG A 200 -23.58 -25.85 -12.04
N GLU A 201 -23.92 -24.73 -12.69
CA GLU A 201 -25.31 -24.27 -12.86
C GLU A 201 -25.64 -24.26 -14.36
N LYS A 202 -26.83 -24.75 -14.73
CA LYS A 202 -27.26 -24.77 -16.11
C LYS A 202 -27.60 -23.37 -16.60
N VAL A 203 -27.12 -23.02 -17.80
CA VAL A 203 -27.51 -21.78 -18.46
C VAL A 203 -28.87 -22.00 -19.14
N GLU A 204 -29.86 -21.23 -18.72
CA GLU A 204 -31.21 -21.30 -19.28
C GLU A 204 -31.60 -19.94 -19.85
N TYR A 205 -32.23 -19.96 -21.02
CA TYR A 205 -32.76 -18.78 -21.68
C TYR A 205 -34.28 -18.88 -21.74
N LEU A 206 -35.00 -17.87 -21.28
CA LEU A 206 -36.46 -17.82 -21.33
C LEU A 206 -36.99 -17.80 -22.75
N ASP A 207 -36.17 -17.33 -23.70
CA ASP A 207 -36.43 -17.38 -25.14
C ASP A 207 -35.11 -17.55 -25.88
N GLN A 208 -35.08 -18.38 -26.94
CA GLN A 208 -33.85 -18.70 -27.70
C GLN A 208 -33.18 -17.42 -28.31
N ARG A 209 -33.95 -16.40 -28.61
CA ARG A 209 -33.43 -15.11 -29.13
C ARG A 209 -32.57 -14.35 -28.13
N MET A 210 -32.65 -14.70 -26.84
CA MET A 210 -31.80 -14.14 -25.80
C MET A 210 -30.39 -14.76 -25.76
N GLU A 211 -30.24 -15.99 -26.28
CA GLU A 211 -28.97 -16.71 -26.24
C GLU A 211 -27.82 -15.93 -26.91
N PRO A 212 -27.91 -15.43 -28.16
CA PRO A 212 -26.80 -14.70 -28.78
C PRO A 212 -26.48 -13.40 -28.08
N ILE A 213 -27.42 -12.85 -27.29
CA ILE A 213 -27.25 -11.61 -26.53
C ILE A 213 -26.54 -11.82 -25.18
N LEU A 214 -26.87 -12.95 -24.53
CA LEU A 214 -26.45 -13.24 -23.16
C LEU A 214 -25.39 -14.36 -23.07
N ARG A 215 -24.98 -14.97 -24.18
CA ARG A 215 -24.00 -16.06 -24.19
C ARG A 215 -22.69 -15.68 -23.57
N GLU A 216 -22.17 -14.47 -23.87
CA GLU A 216 -20.90 -13.95 -23.33
C GLU A 216 -20.90 -13.74 -21.80
N THR A 217 -22.09 -13.65 -21.20
CA THR A 217 -22.29 -13.48 -19.77
C THR A 217 -23.01 -14.66 -19.14
N TYR A 218 -22.92 -15.83 -19.76
CA TYR A 218 -23.50 -17.10 -19.29
C TYR A 218 -24.98 -16.99 -18.91
N GLY A 219 -25.76 -16.26 -19.73
CA GLY A 219 -27.21 -16.07 -19.52
C GLY A 219 -27.58 -15.03 -18.46
N ILE A 220 -26.62 -14.30 -17.91
CA ILE A 220 -26.87 -13.23 -16.94
C ILE A 220 -26.92 -11.88 -17.66
N MET A 221 -27.92 -11.05 -17.38
CA MET A 221 -27.93 -9.66 -17.83
C MET A 221 -26.92 -8.86 -16.98
N VAL A 222 -25.90 -8.31 -17.59
CA VAL A 222 -24.85 -7.52 -16.95
C VAL A 222 -24.84 -6.10 -17.49
N TYR A 223 -25.04 -5.96 -18.82
CA TYR A 223 -24.85 -4.70 -19.51
C TYR A 223 -26.17 -4.03 -19.87
N GLN A 224 -26.17 -2.69 -19.86
CA GLN A 224 -27.31 -1.87 -20.34
C GLN A 224 -27.65 -2.22 -21.78
N GLU A 225 -26.65 -2.47 -22.60
CA GLU A 225 -26.78 -2.85 -24.00
C GLU A 225 -27.53 -4.19 -24.15
N GLN A 226 -27.32 -5.14 -23.26
CA GLN A 226 -28.05 -6.42 -23.27
C GLN A 226 -29.55 -6.20 -23.01
N VAL A 227 -29.91 -5.33 -22.05
CA VAL A 227 -31.32 -4.96 -21.79
C VAL A 227 -31.96 -4.36 -23.05
N MET A 228 -31.25 -3.46 -23.73
CA MET A 228 -31.73 -2.84 -24.97
C MET A 228 -31.88 -3.86 -26.10
N LEU A 229 -30.94 -4.78 -26.26
CA LEU A 229 -30.97 -5.80 -27.29
C LEU A 229 -32.10 -6.82 -27.03
N VAL A 230 -32.35 -7.23 -25.79
CA VAL A 230 -33.47 -8.08 -25.39
C VAL A 230 -34.80 -7.36 -25.67
N ALA A 231 -34.93 -6.09 -25.30
CA ALA A 231 -36.14 -5.29 -25.62
C ALA A 231 -36.43 -5.27 -27.13
N ARG A 232 -35.38 -5.13 -27.95
CA ARG A 232 -35.52 -5.17 -29.41
C ARG A 232 -35.88 -6.55 -29.92
N ALA A 233 -35.20 -7.62 -29.50
CA ALA A 233 -35.38 -8.96 -30.00
C ALA A 233 -36.74 -9.55 -29.61
N ILE A 234 -37.21 -9.29 -28.40
CA ILE A 234 -38.44 -9.87 -27.83
C ILE A 234 -39.59 -8.86 -27.97
N GLY A 235 -39.44 -7.63 -27.49
CA GLY A 235 -40.50 -6.62 -27.46
C GLY A 235 -40.64 -5.81 -28.72
N GLY A 236 -39.74 -5.95 -29.72
CA GLY A 236 -39.83 -5.27 -31.00
C GLY A 236 -39.52 -3.78 -30.98
N TYR A 237 -38.82 -3.34 -29.97
CA TYR A 237 -38.44 -1.92 -29.86
C TYR A 237 -37.48 -1.49 -30.96
N SER A 238 -37.60 -0.26 -31.41
CA SER A 238 -36.51 0.42 -32.13
C SER A 238 -35.32 0.67 -31.16
N LEU A 239 -34.13 0.97 -31.69
CA LEU A 239 -32.97 1.25 -30.85
C LEU A 239 -33.23 2.44 -29.89
N GLY A 240 -33.83 3.53 -30.39
CA GLY A 240 -34.19 4.69 -29.58
C GLY A 240 -35.28 4.37 -28.55
N GLY A 241 -36.29 3.56 -28.92
CA GLY A 241 -37.31 3.08 -27.96
C GLY A 241 -36.72 2.21 -26.84
N ALA A 242 -35.79 1.34 -27.16
CA ALA A 242 -35.10 0.53 -26.16
C ALA A 242 -34.23 1.38 -25.20
N ASP A 243 -33.59 2.46 -25.68
CA ASP A 243 -32.87 3.37 -24.81
C ASP A 243 -33.83 4.16 -23.88
N LEU A 244 -34.97 4.59 -24.39
CA LEU A 244 -36.02 5.22 -23.55
C LEU A 244 -36.51 4.27 -22.46
N LEU A 245 -36.75 2.99 -22.79
CA LEU A 245 -37.11 1.97 -21.83
C LEU A 245 -36.03 1.80 -20.75
N ARG A 246 -34.78 1.66 -21.15
CA ARG A 246 -33.62 1.55 -20.25
C ARG A 246 -33.56 2.75 -19.27
N ARG A 247 -33.74 3.96 -19.79
CA ARG A 247 -33.72 5.20 -18.96
C ARG A 247 -34.89 5.23 -17.98
N ALA A 248 -36.09 4.82 -18.43
CA ALA A 248 -37.27 4.75 -17.57
C ALA A 248 -37.07 3.75 -16.39
N MET A 249 -36.52 2.57 -16.71
CA MET A 249 -36.18 1.56 -15.72
C MET A 249 -35.14 2.09 -14.72
N GLY A 250 -34.09 2.76 -15.19
CA GLY A 250 -33.04 3.33 -14.34
C GLY A 250 -33.54 4.45 -13.39
N LYS A 251 -34.51 5.26 -13.85
CA LYS A 251 -35.14 6.32 -13.03
C LYS A 251 -36.26 5.81 -12.10
N LYS A 252 -36.64 4.54 -12.20
CA LYS A 252 -37.74 3.90 -11.43
C LYS A 252 -39.06 4.68 -11.49
N ASN A 253 -39.39 5.23 -12.66
CA ASN A 253 -40.64 5.96 -12.87
C ASN A 253 -41.79 4.95 -13.01
N VAL A 254 -42.62 4.81 -11.99
CA VAL A 254 -43.67 3.80 -11.89
C VAL A 254 -44.70 3.87 -13.02
N GLU A 255 -45.13 5.08 -13.38
CA GLU A 255 -46.14 5.28 -14.44
C GLU A 255 -45.58 4.92 -15.81
N GLU A 256 -44.36 5.37 -16.11
CA GLU A 256 -43.68 5.02 -17.37
C GLU A 256 -43.40 3.53 -17.44
N MET A 257 -43.03 2.90 -16.32
CA MET A 257 -42.77 1.45 -16.25
C MET A 257 -44.03 0.64 -16.55
N LYS A 258 -45.19 1.03 -16.04
CA LYS A 258 -46.49 0.37 -16.38
C LYS A 258 -46.77 0.50 -17.86
N ARG A 259 -46.59 1.66 -18.45
CA ARG A 259 -46.78 1.91 -19.89
C ARG A 259 -45.84 1.05 -20.73
N GLN A 260 -44.56 1.05 -20.40
CA GLN A 260 -43.52 0.29 -21.11
C GLN A 260 -43.76 -1.24 -21.01
N ARG A 261 -44.21 -1.73 -19.87
CA ARG A 261 -44.60 -3.14 -19.71
C ARG A 261 -45.70 -3.54 -20.69
N ALA A 262 -46.75 -2.75 -20.82
CA ALA A 262 -47.83 -3.03 -21.77
C ALA A 262 -47.32 -3.03 -23.23
N VAL A 263 -46.46 -2.07 -23.60
CA VAL A 263 -45.85 -2.02 -24.93
C VAL A 263 -44.97 -3.23 -25.18
N PHE A 264 -44.16 -3.64 -24.21
CA PHE A 264 -43.29 -4.83 -24.35
C PHE A 264 -44.07 -6.10 -24.54
N ILE A 265 -45.09 -6.35 -23.70
CA ILE A 265 -45.93 -7.58 -23.78
C ILE A 265 -46.65 -7.63 -25.12
N LYS A 266 -47.23 -6.51 -25.60
CA LYS A 266 -47.87 -6.43 -26.91
C LYS A 266 -46.87 -6.77 -28.05
N GLY A 267 -45.72 -6.14 -28.04
CA GLY A 267 -44.68 -6.37 -29.05
C GLY A 267 -44.12 -7.79 -29.04
N ALA A 268 -44.08 -8.45 -27.85
CA ALA A 268 -43.69 -9.84 -27.67
C ALA A 268 -44.73 -10.80 -28.23
N ALA A 269 -46.03 -10.51 -27.99
CA ALA A 269 -47.11 -11.31 -28.57
C ALA A 269 -47.12 -11.27 -30.11
N GLU A 270 -46.85 -10.15 -30.73
CA GLU A 270 -46.66 -10.00 -32.18
C GLU A 270 -45.48 -10.83 -32.73
N ARG A 271 -44.60 -11.31 -31.87
CA ARG A 271 -43.41 -12.13 -32.14
C ARG A 271 -43.53 -13.57 -31.63
N ASN A 272 -44.75 -14.00 -31.36
CA ASN A 272 -45.07 -15.35 -30.88
C ASN A 272 -44.42 -15.73 -29.53
N VAL A 273 -44.28 -14.74 -28.59
CA VAL A 273 -43.89 -14.98 -27.21
C VAL A 273 -45.13 -14.98 -26.35
N SER A 274 -45.30 -15.97 -25.47
CA SER A 274 -46.43 -16.01 -24.54
C SER A 274 -46.39 -14.83 -23.57
N GLU A 275 -47.57 -14.40 -23.10
CA GLU A 275 -47.68 -13.29 -22.12
C GLU A 275 -46.92 -13.62 -20.82
N GLU A 276 -46.92 -14.88 -20.38
CA GLU A 276 -46.22 -15.33 -19.19
C GLU A 276 -44.70 -15.16 -19.36
N THR A 277 -44.13 -15.69 -20.45
CA THR A 277 -42.71 -15.54 -20.76
C THR A 277 -42.31 -14.09 -20.97
N ALA A 278 -43.14 -13.30 -21.66
CA ALA A 278 -42.89 -11.87 -21.85
C ALA A 278 -42.87 -11.11 -20.53
N THR A 279 -43.77 -11.44 -19.61
CA THR A 279 -43.83 -10.83 -18.28
C THR A 279 -42.60 -11.21 -17.46
N GLU A 280 -42.18 -12.46 -17.49
CA GLU A 280 -40.98 -12.91 -16.79
C GLU A 280 -39.70 -12.22 -17.32
N ILE A 281 -39.54 -12.13 -18.66
CA ILE A 281 -38.43 -11.39 -19.28
C ILE A 281 -38.45 -9.93 -18.88
N PHE A 282 -39.63 -9.28 -18.89
CA PHE A 282 -39.74 -7.87 -18.50
C PHE A 282 -39.34 -7.66 -17.01
N ASN A 283 -39.79 -8.51 -16.10
CA ASN A 283 -39.40 -8.50 -14.70
C ASN A 283 -37.89 -8.67 -14.51
N LEU A 284 -37.29 -9.58 -15.28
CA LEU A 284 -35.85 -9.79 -15.32
C LEU A 284 -35.13 -8.51 -15.76
N MET A 285 -35.57 -7.88 -16.86
CA MET A 285 -35.01 -6.61 -17.34
C MET A 285 -35.18 -5.48 -16.34
N GLU A 286 -36.34 -5.35 -15.67
CA GLU A 286 -36.62 -4.34 -14.65
C GLU A 286 -35.69 -4.48 -13.46
N LYS A 287 -35.48 -5.72 -12.98
CA LYS A 287 -34.55 -6.01 -11.87
C LYS A 287 -33.14 -5.57 -12.21
N PHE A 288 -32.67 -5.81 -13.44
CA PHE A 288 -31.31 -5.50 -13.88
C PHE A 288 -31.09 -4.07 -14.38
N ALA A 289 -32.10 -3.42 -14.89
CA ALA A 289 -31.95 -2.05 -15.46
C ALA A 289 -31.50 -1.01 -14.43
N GLY A 290 -31.82 -1.25 -13.13
CA GLY A 290 -31.30 -0.43 -12.02
C GLY A 290 -29.82 -0.63 -11.72
N TYR A 291 -29.23 -1.72 -12.19
CA TYR A 291 -27.85 -2.12 -11.92
C TYR A 291 -27.02 -2.34 -13.19
N GLY A 292 -27.64 -2.30 -14.37
CA GLY A 292 -26.95 -2.50 -15.65
C GLY A 292 -25.79 -1.56 -15.85
N PHE A 293 -24.63 -2.10 -16.26
CA PHE A 293 -23.43 -1.32 -16.50
C PHE A 293 -23.25 -1.02 -18.00
N ASN A 294 -22.66 0.11 -18.34
CA ASN A 294 -22.31 0.41 -19.71
C ASN A 294 -21.19 -0.52 -20.17
N LYS A 295 -21.43 -1.33 -21.20
CA LYS A 295 -20.45 -2.32 -21.71
C LYS A 295 -19.20 -1.64 -22.27
N SER A 296 -19.37 -0.54 -22.98
CA SER A 296 -18.22 0.21 -23.56
C SER A 296 -17.27 0.73 -22.48
N HIS A 297 -17.83 1.23 -21.36
CA HIS A 297 -17.03 1.64 -20.23
C HIS A 297 -16.30 0.45 -19.58
N ALA A 298 -17.02 -0.66 -19.30
CA ALA A 298 -16.41 -1.86 -18.73
C ALA A 298 -15.30 -2.40 -19.63
N ALA A 299 -15.50 -2.45 -20.94
CA ALA A 299 -14.52 -2.91 -21.91
C ALA A 299 -13.27 -2.01 -21.92
N ALA A 300 -13.46 -0.67 -21.98
CA ALA A 300 -12.34 0.28 -21.98
C ALA A 300 -11.48 0.16 -20.70
N TYR A 301 -12.12 0.06 -19.53
CA TYR A 301 -11.42 -0.08 -18.26
C TYR A 301 -10.75 -1.46 -18.11
N SER A 302 -11.37 -2.51 -18.60
CA SER A 302 -10.78 -3.85 -18.61
C SER A 302 -9.60 -3.95 -19.58
N TYR A 303 -9.63 -3.19 -20.68
CA TYR A 303 -8.50 -3.11 -21.60
C TYR A 303 -7.30 -2.37 -20.96
N VAL A 304 -7.53 -1.28 -20.23
CA VAL A 304 -6.49 -0.61 -19.44
C VAL A 304 -5.95 -1.55 -18.35
N ALA A 305 -6.83 -2.30 -17.68
CA ALA A 305 -6.41 -3.30 -16.71
C ALA A 305 -5.54 -4.38 -17.35
N TRP A 306 -5.92 -4.84 -18.55
CA TRP A 306 -5.14 -5.79 -19.34
C TRP A 306 -3.74 -5.27 -19.66
N GLN A 307 -3.65 -4.01 -20.11
CA GLN A 307 -2.37 -3.36 -20.39
C GLN A 307 -1.48 -3.30 -19.14
N THR A 308 -2.04 -2.93 -17.98
CA THR A 308 -1.29 -2.92 -16.71
C THR A 308 -0.84 -4.32 -16.30
N ALA A 309 -1.67 -5.33 -16.49
CA ALA A 309 -1.35 -6.73 -16.19
C ALA A 309 -0.26 -7.28 -17.13
N TYR A 310 -0.37 -7.01 -18.42
CA TYR A 310 0.63 -7.40 -19.41
C TYR A 310 2.01 -6.79 -19.09
N LEU A 311 2.07 -5.49 -18.80
CA LEU A 311 3.31 -4.84 -18.41
C LEU A 311 3.86 -5.41 -17.10
N LYS A 312 3.00 -5.73 -16.14
CA LYS A 312 3.42 -6.38 -14.88
C LYS A 312 4.08 -7.73 -15.14
N VAL A 313 3.60 -8.51 -16.11
CA VAL A 313 4.12 -9.84 -16.45
C VAL A 313 5.40 -9.75 -17.28
N HIS A 314 5.37 -8.99 -18.37
CA HIS A 314 6.42 -9.01 -19.39
C HIS A 314 7.49 -7.91 -19.21
N HIS A 315 7.14 -6.81 -18.54
CA HIS A 315 8.02 -5.66 -18.31
C HIS A 315 7.98 -5.22 -16.85
N THR A 316 8.12 -6.18 -15.94
CA THR A 316 7.90 -6.04 -14.50
C THR A 316 8.60 -4.82 -13.89
N ALA A 317 9.90 -4.65 -14.12
CA ALA A 317 10.66 -3.52 -13.56
C ALA A 317 10.16 -2.18 -14.11
N CYS A 318 9.89 -2.07 -15.40
CA CYS A 318 9.38 -0.85 -16.02
C CYS A 318 7.98 -0.48 -15.49
N PHE A 319 7.11 -1.47 -15.31
CA PHE A 319 5.78 -1.28 -14.76
C PHE A 319 5.83 -0.76 -13.31
N PHE A 320 6.62 -1.40 -12.45
CA PHE A 320 6.74 -0.94 -11.06
C PHE A 320 7.47 0.39 -10.93
N ALA A 321 8.48 0.66 -11.75
CA ALA A 321 9.13 1.97 -11.77
C ALA A 321 8.15 3.08 -12.17
N GLY A 322 7.30 2.86 -13.18
CA GLY A 322 6.23 3.77 -13.57
C GLY A 322 5.24 4.06 -12.44
N ASN A 323 4.80 3.01 -11.72
CA ASN A 323 3.93 3.16 -10.54
C ASN A 323 4.61 3.96 -9.41
N LEU A 324 5.86 3.61 -9.08
CA LEU A 324 6.62 4.23 -8.00
C LEU A 324 6.86 5.73 -8.23
N CYS A 325 7.07 6.14 -9.48
CA CYS A 325 7.24 7.58 -9.83
C CYS A 325 6.05 8.45 -9.41
N LEU A 326 4.85 7.89 -9.34
CA LEU A 326 3.63 8.66 -9.03
C LEU A 326 3.23 8.62 -7.54
N VAL A 327 4.00 7.93 -6.72
CA VAL A 327 3.75 7.81 -5.27
C VAL A 327 4.99 8.08 -4.42
N MET A 328 5.97 8.81 -4.97
CA MET A 328 7.24 9.11 -4.28
C MET A 328 7.07 9.82 -2.94
N ASP A 329 6.00 10.58 -2.78
CA ASP A 329 5.62 11.30 -1.55
C ASP A 329 4.81 10.45 -0.56
N GLN A 330 4.44 9.20 -0.92
CA GLN A 330 3.54 8.33 -0.18
C GLN A 330 4.26 7.05 0.28
N GLY A 331 5.03 7.16 1.37
CA GLY A 331 5.91 6.08 1.86
C GLY A 331 5.23 4.72 2.01
N ASP A 332 4.00 4.66 2.53
CA ASP A 332 3.27 3.39 2.70
C ASP A 332 2.91 2.73 1.36
N LYS A 333 2.51 3.53 0.37
CA LYS A 333 2.24 3.02 -0.98
C LYS A 333 3.51 2.58 -1.67
N MET A 334 4.60 3.36 -1.54
CA MET A 334 5.91 2.94 -2.07
C MET A 334 6.34 1.60 -1.49
N ARG A 335 6.23 1.42 -0.16
CA ARG A 335 6.55 0.16 0.50
C ARG A 335 5.75 -1.01 -0.09
N THR A 336 4.42 -0.84 -0.19
CA THR A 336 3.54 -1.89 -0.74
C THR A 336 3.92 -2.27 -2.17
N LEU A 337 4.22 -1.29 -3.01
CA LEU A 337 4.65 -1.53 -4.40
C LEU A 337 6.04 -2.18 -4.49
N ILE A 338 6.98 -1.78 -3.64
CA ILE A 338 8.32 -2.37 -3.59
C ILE A 338 8.25 -3.83 -3.14
N ASP A 339 7.41 -4.14 -2.14
CA ASP A 339 7.23 -5.51 -1.66
C ASP A 339 6.55 -6.38 -2.74
N ASP A 340 5.54 -5.86 -3.46
CA ASP A 340 4.92 -6.58 -4.58
C ASP A 340 5.92 -6.79 -5.74
N ALA A 341 6.73 -5.77 -6.08
CA ALA A 341 7.76 -5.88 -7.10
C ALA A 341 8.84 -6.93 -6.74
N ARG A 342 9.26 -6.97 -5.46
CA ARG A 342 10.19 -8.00 -4.96
C ARG A 342 9.61 -9.41 -5.07
N ASN A 343 8.33 -9.56 -4.75
CA ASN A 343 7.62 -10.84 -4.92
C ASN A 343 7.52 -11.26 -6.39
N CYS A 344 7.57 -10.31 -7.32
CA CYS A 344 7.66 -10.54 -8.76
C CYS A 344 9.12 -10.70 -9.27
N GLY A 345 10.12 -10.71 -8.38
CA GLY A 345 11.53 -10.96 -8.72
C GLY A 345 12.32 -9.70 -9.10
N VAL A 346 11.82 -8.51 -8.79
CA VAL A 346 12.55 -7.25 -9.02
C VAL A 346 13.52 -6.98 -7.87
N THR A 347 14.73 -6.56 -8.22
CA THR A 347 15.76 -6.11 -7.27
C THR A 347 15.78 -4.58 -7.21
N PHE A 348 15.95 -4.03 -6.00
CA PHE A 348 16.07 -2.60 -5.79
C PHE A 348 17.51 -2.21 -5.43
N LEU A 349 18.03 -1.20 -6.12
CA LEU A 349 19.29 -0.55 -5.79
C LEU A 349 19.00 0.75 -5.01
N PRO A 350 19.82 1.08 -3.98
CA PRO A 350 19.69 2.34 -3.29
C PRO A 350 19.87 3.53 -4.23
N PRO A 351 19.43 4.74 -3.84
CA PRO A 351 19.76 5.94 -4.59
C PRO A 351 21.29 6.15 -4.61
N ASP A 352 21.75 6.88 -5.59
CA ASP A 352 23.17 7.14 -5.79
C ASP A 352 23.35 8.58 -6.33
N VAL A 353 24.12 9.40 -5.64
CA VAL A 353 24.38 10.79 -6.06
C VAL A 353 25.04 10.87 -7.44
N ASN A 354 25.76 9.81 -7.83
CA ASN A 354 26.50 9.75 -9.09
C ASN A 354 25.68 9.16 -10.25
N VAL A 355 24.57 8.47 -9.99
CA VAL A 355 23.83 7.73 -11.03
C VAL A 355 22.34 8.06 -11.05
N SER A 356 21.70 8.21 -9.87
CA SER A 356 20.24 8.37 -9.79
C SER A 356 19.76 9.68 -10.40
N ASP A 357 18.59 9.65 -11.02
CA ASP A 357 17.84 10.80 -11.46
C ASP A 357 16.78 11.22 -10.39
N TRP A 358 15.95 12.21 -10.71
CA TRP A 358 14.81 12.59 -9.88
C TRP A 358 13.85 11.41 -9.71
N PHE A 359 13.44 10.79 -10.83
CA PHE A 359 12.60 9.59 -10.84
C PHE A 359 13.43 8.32 -10.69
N PHE A 360 12.72 7.21 -10.44
CA PHE A 360 13.31 5.88 -10.49
C PHE A 360 13.92 5.61 -11.87
N THR A 361 14.94 4.78 -11.92
CA THR A 361 15.54 4.33 -13.18
C THR A 361 15.54 2.80 -13.25
N VAL A 362 15.53 2.27 -14.47
CA VAL A 362 15.50 0.83 -14.75
C VAL A 362 16.76 0.48 -15.52
N PRO A 363 17.83 0.04 -14.83
CA PRO A 363 19.09 -0.32 -15.47
C PRO A 363 19.00 -1.57 -16.34
N ASP A 364 18.14 -2.52 -15.97
CA ASP A 364 17.89 -3.78 -16.67
C ASP A 364 16.46 -4.29 -16.38
N ALA A 365 16.05 -5.36 -17.05
CA ALA A 365 14.69 -5.90 -17.00
C ALA A 365 14.21 -6.36 -15.60
N LYS A 366 15.11 -6.48 -14.62
CA LYS A 366 14.82 -6.98 -13.25
C LYS A 366 15.27 -6.04 -12.15
N THR A 367 15.83 -4.89 -12.48
CA THR A 367 16.43 -3.98 -11.49
C THR A 367 15.80 -2.60 -11.58
N ILE A 368 15.46 -2.04 -10.42
CA ILE A 368 15.01 -0.65 -10.26
C ILE A 368 15.99 0.05 -9.33
N ARG A 369 16.53 1.19 -9.74
CA ARG A 369 17.28 2.09 -8.86
C ARG A 369 16.35 3.17 -8.32
N ILE A 370 16.45 3.42 -7.02
CA ILE A 370 15.67 4.46 -6.36
C ILE A 370 16.09 5.84 -6.87
N GLY A 371 15.11 6.67 -7.21
CA GLY A 371 15.33 8.07 -7.58
C GLY A 371 15.63 8.95 -6.36
N LEU A 372 16.40 10.01 -6.54
CA LEU A 372 16.70 10.96 -5.45
C LEU A 372 15.44 11.68 -4.95
N GLY A 373 14.42 11.85 -5.80
CA GLY A 373 13.14 12.43 -5.44
C GLY A 373 12.30 11.61 -4.46
N ALA A 374 12.62 10.32 -4.27
CA ALA A 374 11.96 9.48 -3.27
C ALA A 374 12.47 9.74 -1.83
N ILE A 375 13.57 10.47 -1.67
CA ILE A 375 14.15 10.80 -0.36
C ILE A 375 13.36 11.97 0.25
N LYS A 376 12.83 11.77 1.44
CA LYS A 376 12.04 12.78 2.15
C LYS A 376 12.78 14.11 2.33
N GLY A 377 12.13 15.18 1.94
CA GLY A 377 12.65 16.53 2.12
C GLY A 377 13.64 17.01 1.06
N LEU A 378 13.93 16.21 0.03
CA LEU A 378 14.64 16.67 -1.15
C LEU A 378 13.64 17.29 -2.14
N GLY A 379 13.88 18.54 -2.51
CA GLY A 379 13.12 19.23 -3.56
C GLY A 379 13.71 18.95 -4.94
N GLN A 380 12.85 18.99 -5.97
CA GLN A 380 13.25 18.71 -7.36
C GLN A 380 14.38 19.61 -7.83
N ASN A 381 14.34 20.92 -7.54
CA ASN A 381 15.37 21.86 -7.96
C ASN A 381 16.76 21.48 -7.43
N ILE A 382 16.84 21.03 -6.16
CA ILE A 382 18.12 20.64 -5.56
C ILE A 382 18.67 19.36 -6.20
N VAL A 383 17.78 18.40 -6.51
CA VAL A 383 18.17 17.18 -7.20
C VAL A 383 18.64 17.49 -8.62
N GLU A 384 17.98 18.42 -9.30
CA GLU A 384 18.40 18.90 -10.63
C GLU A 384 19.78 19.58 -10.57
N ASP A 385 20.06 20.38 -9.53
CA ASP A 385 21.40 20.96 -9.30
C ASP A 385 22.45 19.87 -9.15
N ILE A 386 22.19 18.83 -8.34
CA ILE A 386 23.09 17.69 -8.14
C ILE A 386 23.34 16.97 -9.49
N ILE A 387 22.29 16.72 -10.26
CA ILE A 387 22.37 16.01 -11.55
C ILE A 387 23.14 16.84 -12.59
N ASN A 388 22.86 18.12 -12.68
CA ASN A 388 23.48 19.02 -13.65
C ASN A 388 24.98 19.22 -13.32
N GLU A 389 25.30 19.39 -12.04
CA GLU A 389 26.68 19.58 -11.60
C GLU A 389 27.54 18.34 -11.90
N ARG A 390 27.05 17.12 -11.61
CA ARG A 390 27.80 15.90 -11.95
C ARG A 390 27.97 15.67 -13.46
N LYS A 391 26.98 16.13 -14.27
CA LYS A 391 27.07 16.04 -15.74
C LYS A 391 28.12 16.99 -16.30
N MET A 392 28.27 18.18 -15.72
CA MET A 392 29.21 19.19 -16.20
C MET A 392 30.63 18.95 -15.68
N ASN A 393 30.76 18.61 -14.41
CA ASN A 393 32.05 18.61 -13.71
C ASN A 393 32.49 17.21 -13.20
N GLY A 394 31.82 16.15 -13.63
CA GLY A 394 32.16 14.77 -13.30
C GLY A 394 31.57 14.28 -11.97
N LEU A 395 31.85 13.01 -11.66
CA LEU A 395 31.29 12.33 -10.50
C LEU A 395 31.75 12.94 -9.18
N TYR A 396 30.90 12.83 -8.15
CA TYR A 396 31.28 13.23 -6.79
C TYR A 396 32.19 12.21 -6.15
N LEU A 397 33.20 12.69 -5.45
CA LEU A 397 34.21 11.86 -4.77
C LEU A 397 33.78 11.47 -3.35
N ASP A 398 33.12 12.38 -2.65
CA ASP A 398 32.64 12.23 -1.27
C ASP A 398 31.62 13.33 -0.91
N ILE A 399 31.21 13.39 0.38
CA ILE A 399 30.30 14.40 0.90
C ILE A 399 30.89 15.82 0.89
N PHE A 400 32.19 15.97 1.01
CA PHE A 400 32.87 17.30 1.00
C PHE A 400 32.84 17.85 -0.42
N ASP A 401 33.09 16.98 -1.41
CA ASP A 401 33.05 17.36 -2.81
C ASP A 401 31.65 17.79 -3.24
N LEU A 402 30.61 16.99 -2.88
CA LEU A 402 29.23 17.36 -3.17
C LEU A 402 28.85 18.68 -2.49
N ALA A 403 29.17 18.86 -1.20
CA ALA A 403 28.82 20.09 -0.47
C ALA A 403 29.51 21.34 -1.03
N ALA A 404 30.75 21.23 -1.51
CA ALA A 404 31.48 22.31 -2.13
C ALA A 404 30.96 22.71 -3.50
N ARG A 405 30.54 21.72 -4.30
CA ARG A 405 30.10 21.89 -5.70
C ARG A 405 28.63 22.28 -5.81
N VAL A 406 27.77 21.91 -4.83
CA VAL A 406 26.32 22.17 -4.86
C VAL A 406 25.90 23.03 -3.65
N PRO A 407 26.04 24.37 -3.72
CA PRO A 407 25.76 25.28 -2.59
C PRO A 407 24.31 25.25 -2.08
N THR A 408 23.37 24.75 -2.89
CA THR A 408 21.95 24.61 -2.51
C THR A 408 21.72 23.48 -1.51
N VAL A 409 22.70 22.57 -1.33
CA VAL A 409 22.63 21.46 -0.38
C VAL A 409 22.92 21.97 1.03
N ASN A 410 21.91 21.91 1.90
CA ASN A 410 22.01 22.25 3.31
C ASN A 410 22.23 21.01 4.19
N ARG A 411 22.40 21.21 5.50
CA ARG A 411 22.63 20.14 6.47
C ARG A 411 21.56 19.04 6.41
N LYS A 412 20.28 19.42 6.41
CA LYS A 412 19.17 18.47 6.40
C LYS A 412 19.18 17.60 5.17
N ILE A 413 19.47 18.18 4.01
CA ILE A 413 19.53 17.47 2.73
C ILE A 413 20.70 16.50 2.72
N LEU A 414 21.90 16.94 3.14
CA LEU A 414 23.07 16.08 3.15
C LEU A 414 22.92 14.92 4.13
N GLU A 415 22.34 15.17 5.33
CA GLU A 415 21.98 14.11 6.27
C GLU A 415 21.00 13.10 5.64
N GLN A 416 19.98 13.54 4.91
CA GLN A 416 19.01 12.66 4.26
C GLN A 416 19.64 11.84 3.12
N LEU A 417 20.52 12.41 2.34
CA LEU A 417 21.28 11.67 1.31
C LEU A 417 22.12 10.55 1.93
N VAL A 418 22.83 10.85 3.04
CA VAL A 418 23.62 9.84 3.76
C VAL A 418 22.72 8.75 4.35
N ARG A 419 21.60 9.12 5.02
CA ARG A 419 20.64 8.17 5.59
C ARG A 419 20.07 7.22 4.54
N ALA A 420 19.76 7.76 3.37
CA ALA A 420 19.23 7.02 2.24
C ALA A 420 20.25 6.08 1.58
N GLY A 421 21.54 6.18 1.91
CA GLY A 421 22.60 5.42 1.28
C GLY A 421 23.02 5.95 -0.09
N ALA A 422 22.76 7.25 -0.37
CA ALA A 422 23.06 7.84 -1.67
C ALA A 422 24.58 7.96 -1.98
N PHE A 423 25.42 7.66 -1.01
CA PHE A 423 26.88 7.61 -1.15
C PHE A 423 27.45 6.19 -1.06
N ASP A 424 26.63 5.15 -0.97
CA ASP A 424 27.07 3.77 -0.74
C ASP A 424 27.98 3.22 -1.85
N SER A 425 27.88 3.77 -3.07
CA SER A 425 28.77 3.44 -4.18
C SER A 425 30.19 3.99 -3.97
N ILE A 426 30.35 5.02 -3.15
CA ILE A 426 31.63 5.65 -2.82
C ILE A 426 32.16 5.07 -1.51
N SER A 427 31.32 5.02 -0.46
CA SER A 427 31.65 4.44 0.83
C SER A 427 30.43 3.85 1.50
N THR A 428 30.53 2.63 1.97
CA THR A 428 29.46 1.94 2.72
C THR A 428 29.39 2.35 4.18
N ASP A 429 30.33 3.19 4.67
CA ASP A 429 30.33 3.70 6.04
C ASP A 429 29.48 4.96 6.16
N ARG A 430 28.15 4.76 6.17
CA ARG A 430 27.18 5.85 6.38
C ARG A 430 27.38 6.57 7.72
N GLY A 431 27.89 5.87 8.74
CA GLY A 431 28.16 6.45 10.05
C GLY A 431 29.27 7.51 10.00
N LEU A 432 30.37 7.20 9.31
CA LEU A 432 31.45 8.13 9.07
C LEU A 432 30.96 9.38 8.32
N TYR A 433 30.20 9.18 7.23
CA TYR A 433 29.68 10.29 6.44
C TYR A 433 28.73 11.16 7.24
N PHE A 434 27.81 10.58 8.02
CA PHE A 434 26.84 11.29 8.82
C PHE A 434 27.49 12.21 9.88
N GLU A 435 28.50 11.71 10.61
CA GLU A 435 29.22 12.47 11.63
C GLU A 435 30.05 13.63 11.03
N ASN A 436 30.37 13.57 9.73
CA ASN A 436 31.17 14.57 9.04
C ASN A 436 30.32 15.57 8.21
N VAL A 437 28.99 15.49 8.22
CA VAL A 437 28.10 16.41 7.50
C VAL A 437 28.37 17.88 7.85
N SER A 438 28.49 18.21 9.15
CA SER A 438 28.73 19.58 9.59
C SER A 438 30.09 20.11 9.13
N GLN A 439 31.11 19.26 9.12
CA GLN A 439 32.46 19.59 8.66
C GLN A 439 32.52 19.82 7.17
N ALA A 440 31.77 18.98 6.38
CA ALA A 440 31.69 19.15 4.94
C ALA A 440 31.08 20.50 4.56
N LEU A 441 30.00 20.88 5.22
CA LEU A 441 29.36 22.19 4.99
C LEU A 441 30.23 23.36 5.42
N GLN A 442 30.94 23.25 6.54
CA GLN A 442 31.86 24.28 7.00
C GLN A 442 33.03 24.44 6.02
N ALA A 443 33.62 23.37 5.55
CA ALA A 443 34.65 23.36 4.52
C ALA A 443 34.16 24.02 3.21
N ALA A 444 32.94 23.69 2.76
CA ALA A 444 32.33 24.29 1.58
C ALA A 444 32.15 25.84 1.75
N GLN A 445 31.71 26.30 2.92
CA GLN A 445 31.59 27.74 3.21
C GLN A 445 32.95 28.45 3.20
N THR A 446 33.99 27.79 3.72
CA THR A 446 35.35 28.35 3.73
C THR A 446 35.89 28.48 2.30
N VAL A 447 35.70 27.47 1.46
CA VAL A 447 36.09 27.54 0.05
C VAL A 447 35.31 28.64 -0.68
N ALA A 448 34.00 28.75 -0.49
CA ALA A 448 33.18 29.80 -1.10
C ALA A 448 33.62 31.22 -0.68
N ALA A 449 34.03 31.42 0.57
CA ALA A 449 34.53 32.70 1.07
C ALA A 449 35.93 33.05 0.51
N SER A 450 36.74 32.05 0.13
CA SER A 450 38.08 32.24 -0.43
C SER A 450 38.07 32.50 -1.97
N VAL A 451 36.98 32.16 -2.65
CA VAL A 451 36.77 32.50 -4.06
C VAL A 451 36.53 34.00 -4.22
N GLY A 452 37.57 34.80 -4.30
CA GLY A 452 37.51 36.25 -4.41
C GLY A 452 38.58 36.99 -3.57
N GLN A 453 39.25 36.28 -2.65
CA GLN A 453 40.46 36.72 -1.99
C GLN A 453 41.58 35.81 -2.49
N GLY A 454 42.54 36.36 -3.24
CA GLY A 454 43.70 35.59 -3.73
C GLY A 454 44.30 34.78 -2.61
N SER A 455 44.20 33.46 -2.66
CA SER A 455 44.71 32.55 -1.63
C SER A 455 46.23 32.54 -1.66
N LEU A 456 46.86 32.84 -0.52
CA LEU A 456 48.31 32.74 -0.32
C LEU A 456 48.84 31.29 -0.37
N PHE A 457 47.92 30.28 -0.49
CA PHE A 457 48.19 28.84 -0.46
C PHE A 457 47.58 28.11 -1.65
N ALA A 458 47.37 28.76 -2.80
CA ALA A 458 47.05 28.09 -4.04
C ALA A 458 48.31 27.44 -4.64
N ASP A 459 48.16 26.21 -5.16
CA ASP A 459 49.23 25.57 -5.97
C ASP A 459 49.41 26.32 -7.30
N GLU A 460 50.39 25.87 -8.12
CA GLU A 460 50.70 26.49 -9.42
C GLU A 460 49.54 26.49 -10.42
N ASN A 461 48.43 25.72 -10.13
CA ASN A 461 47.22 25.64 -10.93
C ASN A 461 46.07 26.48 -10.35
N GLY A 462 46.28 27.20 -9.20
CA GLY A 462 45.24 28.04 -8.57
C GLY A 462 44.19 27.28 -7.75
N GLU A 463 44.36 25.98 -7.53
CA GLU A 463 43.48 25.16 -6.67
C GLU A 463 43.93 25.25 -5.22
N ALA A 464 43.06 25.74 -4.34
CA ALA A 464 43.31 25.69 -2.88
C ALA A 464 43.31 24.23 -2.44
N GLU A 465 44.40 23.79 -1.79
CA GLU A 465 44.53 22.45 -1.23
C GLU A 465 43.32 22.17 -0.30
N ARG A 466 42.44 21.23 -0.64
CA ARG A 466 41.31 20.85 0.20
C ARG A 466 41.82 20.12 1.44
N ILE A 467 42.00 20.82 2.53
CA ILE A 467 42.30 20.21 3.84
C ILE A 467 41.02 19.51 4.33
N VAL A 468 40.81 18.29 3.88
CA VAL A 468 39.71 17.46 4.36
C VAL A 468 40.16 16.73 5.62
N SER A 469 39.61 17.07 6.75
CA SER A 469 39.83 16.38 8.02
C SER A 469 38.62 15.53 8.39
N TRP A 470 38.73 14.22 8.25
CA TRP A 470 37.70 13.30 8.66
C TRP A 470 37.70 13.05 10.17
N LYS A 471 36.58 13.33 10.84
CA LYS A 471 36.32 12.94 12.22
C LYS A 471 35.98 11.45 12.26
N LYS A 472 36.68 10.70 13.12
CA LYS A 472 36.40 9.29 13.33
C LYS A 472 34.96 9.07 13.85
N ALA A 473 34.29 8.05 13.36
CA ALA A 473 32.94 7.67 13.77
C ALA A 473 32.86 6.15 13.98
N ILE A 474 31.86 5.74 14.73
CA ILE A 474 31.51 4.31 14.87
C ILE A 474 30.67 3.92 13.66
N PRO A 475 31.05 2.88 12.89
CA PRO A 475 30.24 2.39 11.77
C PRO A 475 28.82 2.01 12.23
N TRP A 476 27.84 2.35 11.40
CA TRP A 476 26.46 1.94 11.71
C TRP A 476 26.29 0.43 11.52
N GLY A 477 25.73 -0.25 12.53
CA GLY A 477 25.25 -1.60 12.37
C GLY A 477 24.01 -1.69 11.47
N GLU A 478 23.67 -2.89 11.02
CA GLU A 478 22.55 -3.12 10.08
C GLU A 478 21.22 -2.53 10.61
N ARG A 479 20.88 -2.76 11.88
CA ARG A 479 19.65 -2.19 12.47
C ARG A 479 19.64 -0.66 12.38
N LYS A 480 20.75 0.02 12.70
CA LYS A 480 20.84 1.47 12.64
C LYS A 480 20.73 1.97 11.20
N LYS A 481 21.35 1.30 10.21
CA LYS A 481 21.20 1.63 8.79
C LYS A 481 19.73 1.56 8.36
N LEU A 482 19.02 0.48 8.71
CA LEU A 482 17.61 0.29 8.38
C LEU A 482 16.69 1.33 9.04
N LEU A 483 16.93 1.68 10.31
CA LEU A 483 16.21 2.76 10.98
C LEU A 483 16.45 4.12 10.31
N GLN A 484 17.66 4.39 9.83
CA GLN A 484 17.96 5.61 9.09
C GLN A 484 17.31 5.62 7.69
N GLU A 485 17.12 4.46 7.06
CA GLU A 485 16.32 4.35 5.83
C GLU A 485 14.83 4.67 6.08
N ILE A 486 14.26 4.27 7.22
CA ILE A 486 12.89 4.65 7.61
C ILE A 486 12.77 6.18 7.76
N GLU A 487 13.75 6.84 8.34
CA GLU A 487 13.79 8.31 8.41
C GLU A 487 13.84 8.94 7.00
N ALA A 488 14.60 8.34 6.08
CA ALA A 488 14.77 8.85 4.73
C ALA A 488 13.58 8.56 3.79
N PHE A 489 12.99 7.36 3.86
CA PHE A 489 11.94 6.91 2.93
C PHE A 489 10.58 6.68 3.59
N GLY A 490 10.54 6.36 4.88
CA GLY A 490 9.36 5.88 5.61
C GLY A 490 9.28 4.35 5.69
N PHE A 491 10.27 3.63 5.16
CA PHE A 491 10.37 2.17 5.19
C PHE A 491 11.83 1.72 5.03
N CYS A 492 12.11 0.44 5.34
CA CYS A 492 13.43 -0.16 5.08
C CYS A 492 13.57 -0.53 3.60
N LEU A 493 14.62 -0.03 2.97
CA LEU A 493 14.91 -0.30 1.57
C LEU A 493 15.82 -1.52 1.38
N THR A 494 16.95 -1.57 2.11
CA THR A 494 18.00 -2.57 1.85
C THR A 494 17.85 -3.85 2.65
N GLY A 495 16.92 -3.92 3.59
CA GLY A 495 16.73 -5.07 4.43
C GLY A 495 15.39 -5.10 5.17
N ASP A 496 15.31 -6.01 6.13
CA ASP A 496 14.16 -6.18 7.03
C ASP A 496 14.69 -6.18 8.48
N LEU A 497 14.10 -5.31 9.31
CA LEU A 497 14.47 -5.21 10.74
C LEU A 497 14.30 -6.53 11.48
N PHE A 498 13.39 -7.41 11.05
CA PHE A 498 13.20 -8.72 11.65
C PHE A 498 14.20 -9.77 11.14
N ALA A 499 14.74 -9.62 9.94
CA ALA A 499 15.56 -10.65 9.29
C ALA A 499 16.77 -11.09 10.11
N GLN A 500 17.42 -10.15 10.82
CA GLN A 500 18.57 -10.43 11.69
C GLN A 500 18.22 -11.32 12.88
N TYR A 501 16.95 -11.28 13.35
CA TYR A 501 16.47 -12.06 14.49
C TYR A 501 15.85 -13.41 14.09
N LYS A 502 15.66 -13.66 12.81
CA LYS A 502 14.93 -14.83 12.33
C LYS A 502 15.51 -16.15 12.86
N LYS A 503 16.83 -16.35 12.73
CA LYS A 503 17.50 -17.55 13.23
C LYS A 503 17.41 -17.67 14.74
N GLU A 504 17.48 -16.55 15.43
CA GLU A 504 17.43 -16.47 16.88
C GLU A 504 16.02 -16.80 17.40
N THR A 505 14.99 -16.24 16.77
CA THR A 505 13.60 -16.47 17.14
C THR A 505 13.13 -17.91 16.90
N GLU A 506 13.74 -18.66 15.99
CA GLU A 506 13.45 -20.09 15.76
C GLU A 506 13.66 -20.95 17.02
N HIS A 507 14.49 -20.50 17.96
CA HIS A 507 14.75 -21.25 19.22
C HIS A 507 13.65 -21.12 20.27
N PHE A 508 12.80 -20.06 20.18
CA PHE A 508 11.80 -19.81 21.23
C PHE A 508 10.44 -19.37 20.71
N ALA A 509 10.31 -18.92 19.46
CA ALA A 509 9.05 -18.42 18.92
C ALA A 509 8.34 -19.48 18.07
N THR A 510 7.02 -19.55 18.23
CA THR A 510 6.14 -20.39 17.41
C THR A 510 5.89 -19.71 16.05
N PRO A 511 6.12 -20.39 14.93
CA PRO A 511 5.74 -19.87 13.61
C PRO A 511 4.23 -19.57 13.53
N TYR A 512 3.84 -18.45 12.89
CA TYR A 512 2.43 -18.01 12.84
C TYR A 512 1.50 -19.08 12.25
N LYS A 513 1.93 -19.83 11.25
CA LYS A 513 1.17 -20.97 10.66
C LYS A 513 0.87 -22.11 11.63
N LYS A 514 1.63 -22.22 12.71
CA LYS A 514 1.44 -23.26 13.73
C LYS A 514 0.57 -22.79 14.89
N LEU A 515 0.08 -21.57 14.85
CA LEU A 515 -0.88 -21.08 15.84
C LEU A 515 -2.21 -21.80 15.67
N ALA A 516 -2.80 -22.19 16.78
CA ALA A 516 -4.08 -22.91 16.83
C ALA A 516 -4.93 -22.41 18.00
N ASP A 517 -6.23 -22.60 17.93
CA ASP A 517 -7.12 -22.34 19.06
C ASP A 517 -6.74 -23.27 20.23
N SER A 518 -6.19 -22.69 21.30
CA SER A 518 -5.65 -23.43 22.43
C SER A 518 -5.74 -22.63 23.74
N ARG A 519 -5.84 -23.38 24.83
CA ARG A 519 -5.69 -22.82 26.19
C ARG A 519 -4.23 -22.60 26.58
N GLN A 520 -3.29 -23.21 25.87
CA GLN A 520 -1.85 -23.05 26.11
C GLN A 520 -1.37 -21.68 25.61
N ASN A 521 -0.33 -21.16 26.24
CA ASN A 521 0.33 -19.97 25.78
C ASN A 521 1.29 -20.30 24.63
N PHE A 522 1.29 -19.45 23.63
CA PHE A 522 2.28 -19.43 22.55
C PHE A 522 3.20 -18.24 22.75
N THR A 523 4.44 -18.37 22.34
CA THR A 523 5.38 -17.25 22.21
C THR A 523 5.57 -16.97 20.74
N ILE A 524 5.34 -15.73 20.30
CA ILE A 524 5.55 -15.27 18.92
C ILE A 524 6.45 -14.05 18.91
N ALA A 525 7.20 -13.85 17.85
CA ALA A 525 8.07 -12.69 17.69
C ALA A 525 7.81 -12.01 16.33
N GLY A 526 7.92 -10.71 16.30
CA GLY A 526 7.74 -9.95 15.05
C GLY A 526 8.09 -8.47 15.18
N LEU A 527 8.28 -7.85 14.03
CA LEU A 527 8.39 -6.40 13.88
C LEU A 527 6.98 -5.79 14.00
N VAL A 528 6.82 -4.81 14.88
CA VAL A 528 5.56 -4.05 14.98
C VAL A 528 5.45 -3.11 13.77
N THR A 529 4.52 -3.41 12.87
CA THR A 529 4.32 -2.63 11.64
C THR A 529 3.20 -1.59 11.76
N ASP A 530 2.20 -1.85 12.61
CA ASP A 530 1.10 -0.91 12.89
C ASP A 530 0.63 -1.07 14.33
N MET A 531 0.13 0.02 14.91
CA MET A 531 -0.45 0.03 16.25
C MET A 531 -1.65 0.96 16.31
N ARG A 532 -2.78 0.43 16.76
CA ARG A 532 -4.02 1.17 17.00
C ARG A 532 -4.51 0.93 18.42
N VAL A 533 -5.05 1.97 19.04
CA VAL A 533 -5.68 1.86 20.35
C VAL A 533 -7.17 2.18 20.19
N LEU A 534 -8.01 1.22 20.55
CA LEU A 534 -9.47 1.35 20.50
C LEU A 534 -10.03 1.31 21.92
N MET A 535 -11.18 1.99 22.12
CA MET A 535 -11.96 1.85 23.36
C MET A 535 -12.94 0.68 23.19
N GLY A 536 -12.71 -0.39 23.92
CA GLY A 536 -13.63 -1.53 23.99
C GLY A 536 -14.54 -1.49 25.22
N GLN A 537 -15.47 -2.42 25.32
CA GLN A 537 -16.42 -2.53 26.47
C GLN A 537 -15.71 -2.75 27.84
N ARG A 538 -14.50 -3.26 27.86
CA ARG A 538 -13.69 -3.54 29.04
C ARG A 538 -12.46 -2.62 29.18
N GLY A 539 -12.49 -1.43 28.56
CA GLY A 539 -11.38 -0.48 28.57
C GLY A 539 -10.60 -0.44 27.25
N LYS A 540 -9.42 0.18 27.27
CA LYS A 540 -8.55 0.33 26.10
C LYS A 540 -8.04 -1.00 25.62
N ILE A 541 -8.02 -1.18 24.29
CA ILE A 541 -7.45 -2.36 23.62
C ILE A 541 -6.43 -1.85 22.62
N GLY A 542 -5.17 -2.29 22.77
CA GLY A 542 -4.15 -2.13 21.75
C GLY A 542 -4.26 -3.26 20.72
N ILE A 543 -4.29 -2.91 19.47
CA ILE A 543 -4.20 -3.85 18.35
C ILE A 543 -2.91 -3.53 17.63
N LEU A 544 -1.98 -4.48 17.65
CA LEU A 544 -0.72 -4.39 16.93
C LEU A 544 -0.73 -5.37 15.79
N THR A 545 -0.28 -4.93 14.63
CA THR A 545 0.06 -5.84 13.54
C THR A 545 1.57 -6.08 13.59
N ILE A 546 1.96 -7.34 13.73
CA ILE A 546 3.37 -7.73 13.72
C ILE A 546 3.70 -8.57 12.49
N SER A 547 4.92 -8.43 11.98
CA SER A 547 5.40 -9.15 10.79
C SER A 547 6.70 -9.90 11.07
N ASN A 548 6.83 -11.10 10.52
CA ASN A 548 8.08 -11.87 10.51
C ASN A 548 8.82 -11.80 9.15
N GLY A 549 8.46 -10.81 8.33
CA GLY A 549 8.99 -10.61 6.97
C GLY A 549 8.29 -11.46 5.89
N LYS A 550 7.48 -12.46 6.26
CA LYS A 550 6.70 -13.31 5.34
C LYS A 550 5.21 -13.27 5.62
N GLU A 551 4.85 -13.20 6.88
CA GLU A 551 3.49 -13.32 7.38
C GLU A 551 3.25 -12.23 8.41
N SER A 552 2.00 -11.80 8.53
CA SER A 552 1.57 -10.84 9.54
C SER A 552 0.56 -11.47 10.48
N GLN A 553 0.58 -11.05 11.75
CA GLN A 553 -0.32 -11.50 12.81
C GLN A 553 -0.82 -10.32 13.62
N ASP A 554 -2.13 -10.23 13.82
CA ASP A 554 -2.70 -9.26 14.75
C ASP A 554 -2.57 -9.75 16.20
N VAL A 555 -2.04 -8.86 17.04
CA VAL A 555 -1.83 -9.08 18.48
C VAL A 555 -2.71 -8.11 19.26
N PHE A 556 -3.58 -8.64 20.11
CA PHE A 556 -4.47 -7.86 20.98
C PHE A 556 -3.86 -7.75 22.37
N ILE A 557 -3.80 -6.54 22.92
CA ILE A 557 -3.30 -6.24 24.25
C ILE A 557 -4.39 -5.46 25.01
N TYR A 558 -4.84 -6.00 26.15
CA TYR A 558 -5.88 -5.37 26.94
C TYR A 558 -5.31 -4.38 27.98
N ALA A 559 -6.18 -3.53 28.52
CA ALA A 559 -5.87 -2.33 29.28
C ALA A 559 -4.67 -2.44 30.27
N GLU A 560 -4.65 -3.43 31.16
CA GLU A 560 -3.56 -3.58 32.16
C GLU A 560 -2.20 -3.84 31.50
N ALA A 561 -2.16 -4.76 30.52
CA ALA A 561 -0.94 -5.07 29.79
C ALA A 561 -0.55 -3.91 28.88
N LEU A 562 -1.52 -3.22 28.25
CA LEU A 562 -1.27 -2.05 27.41
C LEU A 562 -0.57 -0.93 28.20
N ASP A 563 -1.06 -0.61 29.39
CA ASP A 563 -0.47 0.44 30.23
C ASP A 563 0.93 0.01 30.76
N ARG A 564 1.08 -1.26 31.12
CA ARG A 564 2.37 -1.81 31.59
C ARG A 564 3.46 -1.71 30.53
N TYR A 565 3.16 -2.06 29.29
CA TYR A 565 4.14 -2.16 28.20
C TYR A 565 4.14 -0.96 27.25
N LYS A 566 3.40 0.12 27.55
CA LYS A 566 3.24 1.31 26.70
C LYS A 566 4.56 1.87 26.15
N LYS A 567 5.63 1.82 26.92
CA LYS A 567 6.96 2.32 26.50
C LYS A 567 7.63 1.44 25.44
N LEU A 568 7.33 0.15 25.43
CA LEU A 568 7.88 -0.83 24.48
C LEU A 568 7.07 -0.88 23.18
N LEU A 569 5.75 -0.62 23.26
CA LEU A 569 4.84 -0.75 22.13
C LEU A 569 4.99 0.45 21.18
N LYS A 570 5.94 0.31 20.26
CA LYS A 570 6.21 1.30 19.20
C LYS A 570 6.33 0.58 17.87
N THR A 571 5.99 1.28 16.79
CA THR A 571 6.29 0.81 15.43
C THR A 571 7.80 0.71 15.23
N ASP A 572 8.22 -0.16 14.31
CA ASP A 572 9.62 -0.43 13.96
C ASP A 572 10.47 -1.08 15.07
N GLU A 573 9.83 -1.56 16.15
CA GLU A 573 10.46 -2.37 17.18
C GLU A 573 10.17 -3.86 16.99
N VAL A 574 11.20 -4.70 17.20
CA VAL A 574 11.05 -6.15 17.21
C VAL A 574 10.76 -6.59 18.64
N LEU A 575 9.58 -7.14 18.84
CA LEU A 575 9.10 -7.56 20.15
C LEU A 575 8.71 -9.05 20.15
N VAL A 576 8.75 -9.61 21.35
CA VAL A 576 8.32 -10.99 21.63
C VAL A 576 7.06 -10.94 22.48
N PHE A 577 6.04 -11.65 22.05
CA PHE A 577 4.72 -11.67 22.68
C PHE A 577 4.42 -13.08 23.18
N THR A 578 4.06 -13.21 24.45
CA THR A 578 3.57 -14.46 25.02
C THR A 578 2.09 -14.31 25.33
N GLY A 579 1.27 -15.25 24.86
CA GLY A 579 -0.17 -15.14 25.00
C GLY A 579 -0.92 -16.33 24.43
N ARG A 580 -2.23 -16.17 24.28
CA ARG A 580 -3.16 -17.23 23.84
C ARG A 580 -3.73 -16.92 22.48
N CYS A 581 -3.93 -17.97 21.69
CA CYS A 581 -4.59 -17.88 20.40
C CYS A 581 -5.99 -18.47 20.50
N ARG A 582 -6.99 -17.77 19.95
CA ARG A 582 -8.38 -18.23 19.88
C ARG A 582 -8.97 -17.97 18.53
N ALA A 583 -9.81 -18.88 18.05
CA ALA A 583 -10.60 -18.67 16.85
C ALA A 583 -11.66 -17.57 17.10
N ARG A 584 -11.77 -16.63 16.19
CA ARG A 584 -12.85 -15.64 16.21
C ARG A 584 -14.17 -16.34 15.90
N ARG A 585 -15.20 -15.99 16.66
CA ARG A 585 -16.59 -16.38 16.39
C ARG A 585 -17.33 -15.15 15.91
N ASP A 586 -17.97 -15.23 14.77
CA ASP A 586 -18.98 -14.28 14.32
C ASP A 586 -20.39 -14.85 14.59
N GLU A 587 -21.41 -14.11 14.20
CA GLU A 587 -22.82 -14.50 14.40
C GLU A 587 -23.18 -15.79 13.65
N ASN A 588 -22.39 -16.19 12.65
CA ASN A 588 -22.57 -17.38 11.82
C ASN A 588 -21.69 -18.58 12.24
N GLY A 589 -20.84 -18.44 13.26
CA GLY A 589 -19.99 -19.51 13.78
C GLY A 589 -18.48 -19.16 13.86
N VAL A 590 -17.60 -20.15 13.67
CA VAL A 590 -16.14 -19.98 13.74
C VAL A 590 -15.61 -19.51 12.38
N THR A 591 -15.09 -18.30 12.29
CA THR A 591 -14.61 -17.68 11.01
C THR A 591 -13.27 -18.20 10.50
N GLY A 592 -12.61 -19.12 11.19
CA GLY A 592 -11.26 -19.59 10.84
C GLY A 592 -10.12 -18.56 11.07
N LYS A 593 -10.41 -17.28 11.31
CA LYS A 593 -9.41 -16.28 11.69
C LYS A 593 -9.05 -16.42 13.16
N LEU A 594 -7.74 -16.57 13.42
CA LEU A 594 -7.20 -16.65 14.78
C LEU A 594 -6.94 -15.25 15.34
N SER A 595 -7.26 -15.05 16.61
CA SER A 595 -6.98 -13.84 17.39
C SER A 595 -5.95 -14.18 18.45
N PHE A 596 -4.78 -13.54 18.40
CA PHE A 596 -3.72 -13.70 19.40
C PHE A 596 -3.85 -12.61 20.47
N THR A 597 -4.01 -13.02 21.74
CA THR A 597 -4.09 -12.09 22.88
C THR A 597 -2.81 -12.23 23.70
N ALA A 598 -2.01 -11.16 23.73
CA ALA A 598 -0.78 -11.11 24.50
C ALA A 598 -1.06 -10.79 25.98
N SER A 599 -0.44 -11.55 26.86
CA SER A 599 -0.37 -11.30 28.31
C SER A 599 0.97 -10.74 28.75
N GLU A 600 2.02 -11.00 27.98
CA GLU A 600 3.39 -10.56 28.24
C GLU A 600 4.03 -10.05 26.97
N VAL A 601 4.81 -8.97 27.08
CA VAL A 601 5.58 -8.36 25.99
C VAL A 601 7.01 -8.18 26.48
N GLN A 602 7.97 -8.61 25.67
CA GLN A 602 9.40 -8.55 26.00
C GLN A 602 10.20 -8.04 24.82
N THR A 603 11.33 -7.40 25.10
CA THR A 603 12.35 -7.08 24.08
C THR A 603 13.15 -8.33 23.73
N MET A 604 13.92 -8.27 22.64
CA MET A 604 14.86 -9.34 22.31
C MET A 604 15.95 -9.51 23.37
N GLU A 605 16.37 -8.41 23.99
CA GLU A 605 17.37 -8.42 25.08
C GLU A 605 16.86 -9.18 26.30
N GLU A 606 15.65 -8.86 26.78
CA GLU A 606 15.02 -9.57 27.89
C GLU A 606 14.81 -11.05 27.58
N MET A 607 14.46 -11.39 26.34
CA MET A 607 14.29 -12.78 25.93
C MET A 607 15.62 -13.54 25.88
N ARG A 608 16.70 -12.90 25.42
CA ARG A 608 18.06 -13.48 25.43
C ARG A 608 18.50 -13.84 26.86
N ALA A 609 18.34 -12.89 27.79
CA ALA A 609 18.67 -13.14 29.22
C ALA A 609 17.80 -14.26 29.78
N ARG A 610 16.47 -14.20 29.59
CA ARG A 610 15.52 -15.21 30.10
C ARG A 610 15.77 -16.62 29.57
N LYS A 611 16.21 -16.76 28.32
CA LYS A 611 16.48 -18.05 27.66
C LYS A 611 17.90 -18.56 27.88
N GLY A 612 18.72 -17.81 28.62
CA GLY A 612 20.09 -18.21 28.92
C GLY A 612 20.99 -18.26 27.67
N ALA A 613 20.76 -17.30 26.74
CA ALA A 613 21.65 -17.18 25.60
C ALA A 613 23.10 -16.95 26.03
N VAL A 614 24.07 -17.37 25.21
CA VAL A 614 25.50 -17.17 25.44
C VAL A 614 26.05 -16.28 24.33
N LEU A 615 26.77 -15.23 24.68
CA LEU A 615 27.50 -14.40 23.74
C LEU A 615 28.78 -15.11 23.29
N ASN A 616 28.79 -15.64 22.09
CA ASN A 616 29.95 -16.28 21.48
C ASN A 616 30.75 -15.27 20.64
N ILE A 617 32.03 -15.12 20.98
CA ILE A 617 32.96 -14.23 20.28
C ILE A 617 34.10 -15.09 19.74
N THR A 618 34.45 -14.93 18.47
CA THR A 618 35.55 -15.63 17.82
C THR A 618 36.64 -14.65 17.44
N LEU A 619 37.87 -14.88 17.91
CA LEU A 619 39.05 -14.07 17.69
C LEU A 619 40.10 -14.78 16.85
N SER A 620 40.82 -14.02 15.98
CA SER A 620 41.93 -14.51 15.18
C SER A 620 43.28 -14.51 15.88
N ALA A 621 43.42 -13.79 17.01
CA ALA A 621 44.67 -13.73 17.76
C ALA A 621 44.44 -13.31 19.21
N THR A 622 45.36 -13.71 20.10
CA THR A 622 45.31 -13.38 21.54
C THR A 622 45.58 -11.91 21.85
N LYS A 623 46.34 -11.23 21.00
CA LYS A 623 46.68 -9.80 21.17
C LYS A 623 45.44 -8.88 21.19
N ASP A 624 44.38 -9.30 20.53
CA ASP A 624 43.13 -8.52 20.37
C ASP A 624 42.17 -8.66 21.58
N LEU A 625 42.50 -9.52 22.56
CA LEU A 625 41.71 -9.75 23.77
C LEU A 625 41.53 -8.46 24.62
N LYS A 626 42.54 -7.56 24.64
CA LYS A 626 42.46 -6.32 25.45
C LYS A 626 41.34 -5.42 24.98
N ASP A 627 41.20 -5.24 23.66
CA ASP A 627 40.18 -4.38 23.07
C ASP A 627 38.80 -4.97 23.27
N VAL A 628 38.64 -6.27 23.08
CA VAL A 628 37.40 -6.99 23.37
C VAL A 628 37.04 -6.91 24.87
N ALA A 629 37.98 -7.10 25.77
CA ALA A 629 37.75 -6.99 27.22
C ALA A 629 37.31 -5.58 27.62
N LYS A 630 37.85 -4.54 26.99
CA LYS A 630 37.43 -3.14 27.18
C LYS A 630 35.98 -2.92 26.77
N VAL A 631 35.56 -3.42 25.61
CA VAL A 631 34.18 -3.33 25.15
C VAL A 631 33.25 -4.10 26.09
N LEU A 632 33.56 -5.35 26.45
CA LEU A 632 32.74 -6.12 27.36
C LEU A 632 32.63 -5.50 28.76
N SER A 633 33.65 -4.76 29.20
CA SER A 633 33.62 -4.10 30.51
C SER A 633 32.62 -2.94 30.62
N THR A 634 32.24 -2.34 29.51
CA THR A 634 31.25 -1.23 29.47
C THR A 634 29.82 -1.74 29.63
N ASP A 635 29.56 -3.00 29.29
CA ASP A 635 28.20 -3.60 29.28
C ASP A 635 28.00 -4.67 30.37
N LYS A 636 28.87 -4.72 31.42
CA LYS A 636 28.71 -5.62 32.55
C LYS A 636 27.39 -5.38 33.27
N THR A 637 26.71 -6.48 33.64
CA THR A 637 25.45 -6.48 34.38
C THR A 637 25.31 -7.68 35.27
N GLY A 638 24.22 -7.77 36.03
CA GLY A 638 23.89 -8.96 36.85
C GLY A 638 23.44 -10.16 36.01
N SER A 639 23.45 -11.34 36.62
CA SER A 639 23.05 -12.57 35.95
C SER A 639 21.57 -12.64 35.54
N GLU A 640 20.71 -11.84 36.18
CA GLU A 640 19.26 -11.79 35.85
C GLU A 640 18.97 -11.05 34.60
N GLU A 641 19.79 -10.01 34.28
CA GLU A 641 19.60 -9.12 33.11
C GLU A 641 20.63 -9.38 32.02
N GLY A 642 21.57 -10.30 32.24
CA GLY A 642 22.71 -10.51 31.37
C GLY A 642 22.82 -11.92 30.83
N VAL A 643 23.75 -12.08 29.91
CA VAL A 643 24.15 -13.36 29.33
C VAL A 643 25.61 -13.63 29.57
N ALA A 644 25.95 -14.91 29.71
CA ALA A 644 27.34 -15.34 29.84
C ALA A 644 28.09 -15.14 28.53
N CYS A 645 29.41 -14.96 28.62
CA CYS A 645 30.29 -14.82 27.46
C CYS A 645 31.14 -16.07 27.25
N ARG A 646 31.37 -16.38 25.99
CA ARG A 646 32.35 -17.37 25.53
C ARG A 646 33.21 -16.76 24.45
N ILE A 647 34.53 -16.81 24.59
CA ILE A 647 35.49 -16.28 23.65
C ILE A 647 36.33 -17.42 23.11
N ASP A 648 36.16 -17.76 21.86
CA ASP A 648 36.96 -18.74 21.13
C ASP A 648 38.10 -18.02 20.42
N VAL A 649 39.34 -18.35 20.74
CA VAL A 649 40.54 -17.80 20.12
C VAL A 649 41.11 -18.82 19.14
N LEU A 650 41.17 -18.47 17.87
CA LEU A 650 41.70 -19.34 16.79
C LEU A 650 43.02 -18.77 16.32
N THR A 651 44.09 -19.55 16.43
CA THR A 651 45.43 -19.19 15.90
C THR A 651 45.92 -20.30 14.96
N GLN A 652 46.97 -20.01 14.17
CA GLN A 652 47.60 -21.05 13.33
C GLN A 652 48.12 -22.19 14.21
N GLY A 653 47.40 -23.29 14.25
CA GLY A 653 47.81 -24.52 14.95
C GLY A 653 47.26 -24.71 16.37
N CYS A 654 46.55 -23.72 16.96
CA CYS A 654 45.97 -23.85 18.31
C CYS A 654 44.60 -23.16 18.39
N SER A 655 43.68 -23.71 19.16
CA SER A 655 42.44 -23.07 19.58
C SER A 655 42.32 -23.08 21.10
N GLY A 656 41.79 -22.01 21.67
CA GLY A 656 41.55 -21.90 23.11
C GLY A 656 40.17 -21.25 23.37
N GLU A 657 39.58 -21.62 24.49
CA GLU A 657 38.31 -21.08 24.96
C GLU A 657 38.52 -20.30 26.25
N ILE A 658 37.92 -19.09 26.33
CA ILE A 658 37.90 -18.28 27.56
C ILE A 658 36.44 -18.04 27.93
N ARG A 659 36.13 -18.30 29.20
CA ARG A 659 34.82 -18.00 29.79
C ARG A 659 34.99 -16.95 30.89
N PRO A 660 34.67 -15.68 30.61
CA PRO A 660 34.68 -14.65 31.64
C PRO A 660 33.66 -14.95 32.76
N GLU A 661 34.02 -14.65 34.00
CA GLU A 661 33.16 -14.85 35.20
C GLU A 661 32.19 -13.67 35.42
N PHE A 662 31.75 -13.01 34.35
CA PHE A 662 30.78 -11.92 34.42
C PHE A 662 29.75 -12.05 33.31
N TYR A 663 28.64 -11.37 33.51
CA TYR A 663 27.54 -11.29 32.53
C TYR A 663 27.55 -9.90 31.84
N VAL A 664 27.05 -9.86 30.60
CA VAL A 664 26.92 -8.63 29.82
C VAL A 664 25.48 -8.46 29.35
N ARG A 665 25.04 -7.23 29.17
CA ARG A 665 23.74 -6.91 28.57
C ARG A 665 23.69 -7.42 27.13
N PRO A 666 22.67 -8.21 26.76
CA PRO A 666 22.61 -8.85 25.46
C PRO A 666 22.06 -7.90 24.38
N THR A 667 22.68 -6.75 24.19
CA THR A 667 22.27 -5.72 23.22
C THR A 667 22.81 -6.02 21.82
N ASP A 668 22.12 -5.51 20.80
CA ASP A 668 22.61 -5.59 19.42
C ASP A 668 23.82 -4.66 19.21
N ASP A 669 23.87 -3.54 19.92
CA ASP A 669 24.98 -2.58 19.87
C ASP A 669 26.28 -3.21 20.37
N LEU A 670 26.22 -4.05 21.41
CA LEU A 670 27.37 -4.80 21.90
C LEU A 670 27.96 -5.70 20.79
N ILE A 671 27.11 -6.41 20.05
CA ILE A 671 27.55 -7.23 18.91
C ILE A 671 28.29 -6.36 17.85
N GLN A 672 27.78 -5.17 17.55
CA GLN A 672 28.39 -4.28 16.56
C GLN A 672 29.72 -3.70 17.07
N MET A 673 29.76 -3.28 18.33
CA MET A 673 31.01 -2.81 18.93
C MET A 673 32.09 -3.87 18.94
N LEU A 674 31.73 -5.12 19.23
CA LEU A 674 32.66 -6.25 19.18
C LEU A 674 33.14 -6.54 17.76
N LYS A 675 32.23 -6.59 16.77
CA LYS A 675 32.60 -6.81 15.37
C LYS A 675 33.49 -5.71 14.77
N ALA A 676 33.43 -4.50 15.31
CA ALA A 676 34.30 -3.39 14.92
C ALA A 676 35.71 -3.47 15.48
N GLN A 677 36.00 -4.40 16.43
CA GLN A 677 37.33 -4.57 16.99
C GLN A 677 38.23 -5.39 16.05
N ASN A 678 39.50 -5.03 16.01
CA ASN A 678 40.48 -5.77 15.23
C ASN A 678 40.57 -7.24 15.71
N GLY A 679 40.67 -8.16 14.79
CA GLY A 679 40.81 -9.58 15.07
C GLY A 679 39.55 -10.32 15.47
N VAL A 680 38.41 -9.65 15.60
CA VAL A 680 37.12 -10.31 15.81
C VAL A 680 36.62 -10.88 14.48
N ILE A 681 36.59 -12.21 14.37
CA ILE A 681 36.07 -12.93 13.21
C ILE A 681 34.53 -13.01 13.26
N GLY A 682 33.98 -13.12 14.46
CA GLY A 682 32.53 -13.22 14.66
C GLY A 682 32.10 -12.93 16.08
N ALA A 683 30.89 -12.38 16.22
CA ALA A 683 30.18 -12.22 17.50
C ALA A 683 28.69 -12.48 17.27
N ARG A 684 28.09 -13.36 18.11
CA ARG A 684 26.66 -13.72 18.02
C ARG A 684 26.14 -14.29 19.34
N TYR A 685 24.83 -14.17 19.55
CA TYR A 685 24.14 -14.92 20.60
C TYR A 685 23.82 -16.34 20.11
N ALA A 686 23.99 -17.33 21.01
CA ALA A 686 23.62 -18.73 20.78
C ALA A 686 22.83 -19.27 21.99
N TYR A 687 21.98 -20.26 21.75
CA TYR A 687 21.07 -20.86 22.73
C TYR A 687 21.45 -22.31 23.00
#